data_4d84841c2e769d7791b7436288cd315e
#
_entry.id   4d84841c2e769d7791b7436288cd315e
#
_cell.length_a   1.000
_cell.length_b   1.000
_cell.length_c   1.000
_cell.angle_alpha   90.00
_cell.angle_beta   90.00
_cell.angle_gamma   90.00
#
_symmetry.space_group_name_H-M   'P 1'
#
loop_
_entity.id
_entity.type
_entity.pdbx_description
1 polymer ?
#
loop_
_entity_poly.entity_id
_entity_poly.type
_entity_poly.pdbx_seq_one_letter_code
_entity_poly.pdbx_strand_id
1 'polypeptide(L)'
;MNQKSLRVLEFNKIIELLKSKASSSLGLKYIEELVPSSDFEEVKYMQQETSETQSILTKRGYVGLQGIHDIEDKVKRAGVGASLDPGSLIMIADTLRAARTLRNSLSGSDEEDFNYPIIQSLSNGLYAYREIEDAIYNAIISELEISDNASSTLRDIRRRIVQKNQSIRSKLNSIISSTTYQKYLQDAIISVRGDRFVVPVKAEYRSQVAGIVHDQSSSGATLFIEPMSIVDMNNELRQLRLSEQEEIERILQELSAMVGEVSEDLISNQEILGRLDFAFAKGKLSMQMRGVEPTLNKDKFINIKNGRHPLLDRKTVVPNSVYLGRDFHTLVITGPNTGGKTVTIKTVGLFALMTQSGLHISADYGSSMCVYDNIFADIGDEQSIEQSLSTFSSHMTNIVAILKDVTENSLVIFDELGAGTDPIEGAALAIAILEDVAMAGARCIATTHYTEIKNYALTKDGVENAAVEFDLDTLSPTYKLLIGVPGKSNAFEISKKLGLSDYIITRAKEFIDTDNIELEDILQSAEKNRIKAEEERIKAEKLRESIEKLKIEYDEKLEKFANQKEKMLEQARQEAFRITRQAKEEVDNIIKELRRLEEERASKEKNQQIEALRKELTSTMGSLQPTVKSMIVPKVASKEITDLKAGEDVRVITLNQEGTVVSVDKNKKEAVVQIGIMKMTLPFKSLQKVKKDVKKTVTKSTRNIIKSKSGNVKSEVDLRGMNLEEAIMEVEKYLDDAYVAGLENVTIIHGIGTGVLKSGLQDILRRNRHVKSQRAGQYSEGGAGVTIVTLK
;
A
#
# COMPACT_ATOMS: atom_id res chain seq x y z
N MET A 1 17.01 18.66 17.43
CA MET A 1 15.54 18.88 17.26
C MET A 1 14.89 19.38 18.53
N ASN A 2 14.00 20.37 18.44
CA ASN A 2 13.34 20.97 19.60
C ASN A 2 12.21 20.06 20.14
N GLN A 3 12.28 19.65 21.41
CA GLN A 3 11.29 18.78 22.07
C GLN A 3 9.88 19.39 22.09
N LYS A 4 9.78 20.72 22.18
CA LYS A 4 8.49 21.42 22.11
C LYS A 4 7.84 21.24 20.76
N SER A 5 8.59 21.36 19.67
CA SER A 5 8.11 21.17 18.31
C SER A 5 7.58 19.75 18.07
N LEU A 6 8.27 18.72 18.59
CA LEU A 6 7.80 17.32 18.49
C LEU A 6 6.42 17.14 19.13
N ARG A 7 6.19 17.76 20.28
CA ARG A 7 4.90 17.68 21.01
C ARG A 7 3.80 18.47 20.30
N VAL A 8 4.09 19.69 19.90
CA VAL A 8 3.11 20.61 19.31
C VAL A 8 2.67 20.14 17.91
N LEU A 9 3.59 19.56 17.13
CA LEU A 9 3.32 18.95 15.85
C LEU A 9 2.76 17.52 15.98
N GLU A 10 2.50 17.05 17.20
CA GLU A 10 1.88 15.76 17.49
C GLU A 10 2.66 14.54 16.98
N PHE A 11 3.99 14.66 16.85
CA PHE A 11 4.86 13.56 16.40
C PHE A 11 4.80 12.35 17.34
N ASN A 12 4.62 12.59 18.65
CA ASN A 12 4.40 11.54 19.62
C ASN A 12 3.20 10.62 19.28
N LYS A 13 2.12 11.18 18.69
CA LYS A 13 0.98 10.37 18.26
C LYS A 13 1.34 9.46 17.06
N ILE A 14 2.24 9.91 16.18
CA ILE A 14 2.77 9.06 15.11
C ILE A 14 3.61 7.93 15.67
N ILE A 15 4.43 8.21 16.70
CA ILE A 15 5.20 7.18 17.40
C ILE A 15 4.26 6.14 18.05
N GLU A 16 3.16 6.56 18.68
CA GLU A 16 2.17 5.60 19.23
C GLU A 16 1.49 4.76 18.14
N LEU A 17 1.19 5.36 16.99
CA LEU A 17 0.71 4.59 15.83
C LEU A 17 1.75 3.58 15.35
N LEU A 18 3.03 3.96 15.31
CA LEU A 18 4.13 3.09 14.91
C LEU A 18 4.33 1.94 15.90
N LYS A 19 4.26 2.21 17.22
CA LYS A 19 4.30 1.19 18.28
C LYS A 19 3.23 0.11 18.07
N SER A 20 2.03 0.50 17.65
CA SER A 20 0.96 -0.45 17.35
C SER A 20 1.26 -1.42 16.18
N LYS A 21 2.33 -1.18 15.39
CA LYS A 21 2.75 -2.00 14.25
C LYS A 21 3.91 -2.94 14.57
N ALA A 22 4.64 -2.69 15.64
CA ALA A 22 5.66 -3.61 16.09
C ALA A 22 5.07 -4.93 16.57
N SER A 23 5.80 -6.00 16.38
CA SER A 23 5.40 -7.37 16.72
C SER A 23 6.11 -7.87 18.00
N SER A 24 7.20 -7.22 18.40
CA SER A 24 8.05 -7.61 19.53
C SER A 24 8.40 -6.44 20.45
N SER A 25 8.77 -6.75 21.69
CA SER A 25 9.33 -5.78 22.64
C SER A 25 10.65 -5.16 22.14
N LEU A 26 11.41 -5.90 21.36
CA LEU A 26 12.67 -5.44 20.78
C LEU A 26 12.44 -4.34 19.72
N GLY A 27 11.46 -4.53 18.83
CA GLY A 27 11.07 -3.50 17.87
C GLY A 27 10.53 -2.24 18.55
N LEU A 28 9.82 -2.39 19.69
CA LEU A 28 9.33 -1.26 20.49
C LEU A 28 10.47 -0.41 21.05
N LYS A 29 11.59 -1.01 21.50
CA LYS A 29 12.77 -0.25 21.99
C LYS A 29 13.30 0.70 20.90
N TYR A 30 13.48 0.23 19.65
CA TYR A 30 13.91 1.05 18.52
C TYR A 30 12.93 2.18 18.19
N ILE A 31 11.62 1.92 18.34
CA ILE A 31 10.60 2.95 18.12
C ILE A 31 10.64 4.03 19.19
N GLU A 32 10.90 3.67 20.44
CA GLU A 32 11.00 4.62 21.57
C GLU A 32 12.23 5.52 21.48
N GLU A 33 13.29 5.02 20.90
CA GLU A 33 14.54 5.75 20.67
C GLU A 33 14.51 6.56 19.35
N LEU A 34 13.46 6.43 18.53
CA LEU A 34 13.37 7.11 17.25
C LEU A 34 13.27 8.62 17.40
N VAL A 35 14.28 9.31 16.90
CA VAL A 35 14.33 10.76 16.80
C VAL A 35 14.57 11.20 15.36
N PRO A 36 14.00 12.33 14.91
CA PRO A 36 14.28 12.86 13.58
C PRO A 36 15.77 13.23 13.43
N SER A 37 16.42 12.73 12.37
CA SER A 37 17.81 13.05 12.06
C SER A 37 17.92 14.28 11.16
N SER A 38 19.02 15.03 11.31
CA SER A 38 19.40 16.11 10.40
C SER A 38 20.47 15.70 9.37
N ASP A 39 20.95 14.46 9.44
CA ASP A 39 21.89 13.91 8.45
C ASP A 39 21.15 13.41 7.21
N PHE A 40 21.50 13.98 6.06
CA PHE A 40 20.83 13.67 4.78
C PHE A 40 21.01 12.21 4.35
N GLU A 41 22.20 11.65 4.53
CA GLU A 41 22.48 10.27 4.11
C GLU A 41 21.82 9.26 5.07
N GLU A 42 21.78 9.57 6.36
CA GLU A 42 21.04 8.77 7.33
C GLU A 42 19.54 8.77 7.04
N VAL A 43 18.94 9.93 6.80
CA VAL A 43 17.52 10.06 6.42
C VAL A 43 17.22 9.30 5.14
N LYS A 44 18.09 9.39 4.14
CA LYS A 44 17.97 8.66 2.87
C LYS A 44 17.99 7.15 3.09
N TYR A 45 18.92 6.68 3.92
CA TYR A 45 19.02 5.27 4.28
C TYR A 45 17.73 4.78 4.98
N MET A 46 17.24 5.53 5.97
CA MET A 46 16.02 5.19 6.69
C MET A 46 14.77 5.21 5.79
N GLN A 47 14.68 6.12 4.83
CA GLN A 47 13.59 6.17 3.85
C GLN A 47 13.63 4.96 2.91
N GLN A 48 14.82 4.61 2.40
CA GLN A 48 15.00 3.42 1.58
C GLN A 48 14.63 2.14 2.34
N GLU A 49 15.05 2.01 3.60
CA GLU A 49 14.69 0.87 4.47
C GLU A 49 13.16 0.72 4.57
N THR A 50 12.42 1.83 4.73
CA THR A 50 10.96 1.83 4.78
C THR A 50 10.34 1.45 3.44
N SER A 51 10.88 1.93 2.32
CA SER A 51 10.42 1.60 0.97
C SER A 51 10.64 0.12 0.64
N GLU A 52 11.79 -0.44 1.04
CA GLU A 52 12.07 -1.87 0.87
C GLU A 52 11.05 -2.72 1.63
N THR A 53 10.79 -2.41 2.92
CA THR A 53 9.82 -3.16 3.73
C THR A 53 8.39 -2.99 3.23
N GLN A 54 7.98 -1.79 2.80
CA GLN A 54 6.68 -1.58 2.18
C GLN A 54 6.51 -2.42 0.91
N SER A 55 7.54 -2.47 0.07
CA SER A 55 7.54 -3.25 -1.17
C SER A 55 7.44 -4.75 -0.89
N ILE A 56 8.20 -5.26 0.10
CA ILE A 56 8.14 -6.67 0.54
C ILE A 56 6.72 -7.00 1.04
N LEU A 57 6.14 -6.17 1.90
CA LEU A 57 4.80 -6.37 2.42
C LEU A 57 3.73 -6.31 1.32
N THR A 58 3.88 -5.44 0.33
CA THR A 58 2.96 -5.33 -0.80
C THR A 58 2.98 -6.56 -1.69
N LYS A 59 4.17 -7.14 -1.94
CA LYS A 59 4.33 -8.31 -2.80
C LYS A 59 3.99 -9.62 -2.08
N ARG A 60 4.39 -9.78 -0.82
CA ARG A 60 4.25 -11.03 -0.06
C ARG A 60 3.07 -11.06 0.91
N GLY A 61 2.50 -9.90 1.23
CA GLY A 61 1.37 -9.74 2.17
C GLY A 61 1.75 -9.87 3.64
N TYR A 62 2.51 -10.91 4.01
CA TYR A 62 2.87 -11.20 5.40
C TYR A 62 4.34 -11.61 5.53
N VAL A 63 4.99 -11.12 6.59
CA VAL A 63 6.34 -11.53 7.00
C VAL A 63 6.27 -12.02 8.45
N GLY A 64 6.77 -13.23 8.71
CA GLY A 64 6.66 -13.92 10.00
C GLY A 64 7.57 -13.33 11.08
N LEU A 65 7.11 -12.29 11.75
CA LEU A 65 7.79 -11.63 12.87
C LEU A 65 7.28 -12.10 14.25
N GLN A 66 6.60 -13.25 14.29
CA GLN A 66 6.09 -13.83 15.55
C GLN A 66 7.15 -14.68 16.22
N GLY A 67 7.11 -14.77 17.55
CA GLY A 67 8.05 -15.57 18.33
C GLY A 67 9.42 -14.90 18.58
N ILE A 68 9.52 -13.60 18.38
CA ILE A 68 10.70 -12.80 18.72
C ILE A 68 10.56 -12.37 20.19
N HIS A 69 11.43 -12.90 21.05
CA HIS A 69 11.45 -12.60 22.47
C HIS A 69 12.74 -11.89 22.87
N ASP A 70 12.69 -11.14 23.96
CA ASP A 70 13.89 -10.62 24.60
C ASP A 70 14.55 -11.73 25.40
N ILE A 71 15.64 -12.26 24.87
CA ILE A 71 16.36 -13.42 25.40
C ILE A 71 17.76 -13.06 25.93
N GLU A 72 18.18 -11.80 25.86
CA GLU A 72 19.55 -11.37 26.13
C GLU A 72 20.04 -11.84 27.48
N ASP A 73 19.29 -11.58 28.59
CA ASP A 73 19.66 -12.00 29.92
C ASP A 73 19.73 -13.51 30.08
N LYS A 74 18.84 -14.26 29.41
CA LYS A 74 18.80 -15.71 29.47
C LYS A 74 20.02 -16.31 28.74
N VAL A 75 20.33 -15.78 27.58
CA VAL A 75 21.49 -16.21 26.77
C VAL A 75 22.81 -15.88 27.51
N LYS A 76 22.95 -14.69 28.13
CA LYS A 76 24.11 -14.35 28.93
C LYS A 76 24.29 -15.30 30.11
N ARG A 77 23.21 -15.70 30.80
CA ARG A 77 23.23 -16.68 31.87
C ARG A 77 23.70 -18.05 31.38
N ALA A 78 23.21 -18.51 30.24
CA ALA A 78 23.65 -19.76 29.60
C ALA A 78 25.17 -19.71 29.25
N GLY A 79 25.63 -18.56 28.69
CA GLY A 79 27.03 -18.33 28.33
C GLY A 79 28.01 -18.43 29.52
N VAL A 80 27.58 -18.15 30.76
CA VAL A 80 28.37 -18.35 31.97
C VAL A 80 28.14 -19.74 32.63
N GLY A 81 27.46 -20.65 31.95
CA GLY A 81 27.25 -22.04 32.38
C GLY A 81 26.06 -22.24 33.34
N ALA A 82 25.15 -21.27 33.46
CA ALA A 82 23.93 -21.44 34.25
C ALA A 82 22.87 -22.26 33.49
N SER A 83 22.21 -23.17 34.25
CA SER A 83 21.04 -23.91 33.70
C SER A 83 19.85 -22.98 33.58
N LEU A 84 19.13 -23.06 32.47
CA LEU A 84 17.92 -22.31 32.17
C LEU A 84 16.68 -23.15 32.50
N ASP A 85 15.59 -22.49 32.81
CA ASP A 85 14.28 -23.10 32.97
C ASP A 85 13.65 -23.42 31.60
N PRO A 86 12.67 -24.35 31.56
CA PRO A 86 12.03 -24.74 30.29
C PRO A 86 11.41 -23.59 29.52
N GLY A 87 10.78 -22.61 30.20
CA GLY A 87 10.16 -21.44 29.57
C GLY A 87 11.18 -20.55 28.87
N SER A 88 12.35 -20.31 29.52
CA SER A 88 13.47 -19.58 28.92
C SER A 88 14.02 -20.27 27.67
N LEU A 89 14.15 -21.60 27.69
CA LEU A 89 14.60 -22.38 26.54
C LEU A 89 13.59 -22.34 25.37
N ILE A 90 12.29 -22.42 25.65
CA ILE A 90 11.24 -22.27 24.62
C ILE A 90 11.32 -20.89 23.97
N MET A 91 11.46 -19.79 24.74
CA MET A 91 11.62 -18.44 24.19
C MET A 91 12.83 -18.33 23.27
N ILE A 92 13.95 -18.98 23.62
CA ILE A 92 15.14 -19.03 22.77
C ILE A 92 14.85 -19.81 21.49
N ALA A 93 14.20 -20.97 21.59
CA ALA A 93 13.83 -21.79 20.42
C ALA A 93 12.86 -21.05 19.48
N ASP A 94 11.85 -20.33 20.02
CA ASP A 94 10.93 -19.49 19.25
C ASP A 94 11.67 -18.38 18.50
N THR A 95 12.63 -17.73 19.17
CA THR A 95 13.46 -16.67 18.57
C THR A 95 14.38 -17.21 17.48
N LEU A 96 14.98 -18.38 17.68
CA LEU A 96 15.77 -19.09 16.65
C LEU A 96 14.92 -19.47 15.45
N ARG A 97 13.70 -19.97 15.67
CA ARG A 97 12.75 -20.28 14.61
C ARG A 97 12.37 -19.04 13.82
N ALA A 98 12.12 -17.92 14.50
CA ALA A 98 11.84 -16.64 13.87
C ALA A 98 13.01 -16.17 13.01
N ALA A 99 14.25 -16.22 13.52
CA ALA A 99 15.47 -15.87 12.78
C ALA A 99 15.64 -16.73 11.53
N ARG A 100 15.53 -18.04 11.65
CA ARG A 100 15.64 -18.99 10.53
C ARG A 100 14.55 -18.76 9.49
N THR A 101 13.30 -18.53 9.91
CA THR A 101 12.16 -18.31 9.01
C THR A 101 12.33 -17.00 8.25
N LEU A 102 12.71 -15.93 8.93
CA LEU A 102 12.98 -14.61 8.32
C LEU A 102 14.14 -14.68 7.34
N ARG A 103 15.26 -15.28 7.75
CA ARG A 103 16.41 -15.46 6.85
C ARG A 103 15.99 -16.18 5.56
N ASN A 104 15.29 -17.30 5.66
CA ASN A 104 14.85 -18.07 4.49
C ASN A 104 13.83 -17.32 3.64
N SER A 105 12.94 -16.56 4.26
CA SER A 105 11.93 -15.82 3.53
C SER A 105 12.46 -14.56 2.84
N LEU A 106 13.52 -13.95 3.37
CA LEU A 106 14.08 -12.69 2.85
C LEU A 106 15.31 -12.89 1.96
N SER A 107 16.04 -14.02 2.08
CA SER A 107 17.12 -14.43 1.16
C SER A 107 16.52 -15.03 -0.11
N GLY A 108 16.06 -14.19 -1.05
CA GLY A 108 15.39 -14.61 -2.27
C GLY A 108 16.22 -15.54 -3.17
N SER A 109 15.57 -16.61 -3.66
CA SER A 109 16.12 -17.54 -4.64
C SER A 109 15.77 -17.22 -6.10
N ASP A 110 14.93 -16.20 -6.36
CA ASP A 110 14.52 -15.82 -7.71
C ASP A 110 15.22 -14.52 -8.12
N GLU A 111 16.23 -14.65 -8.97
CA GLU A 111 17.22 -13.63 -9.35
C GLU A 111 16.67 -12.41 -10.09
N GLU A 112 15.41 -12.34 -10.47
CA GLU A 112 14.92 -11.27 -11.37
C GLU A 112 14.05 -10.18 -10.70
N ASP A 113 13.56 -10.35 -9.45
CA ASP A 113 12.53 -9.45 -8.91
C ASP A 113 12.83 -8.79 -7.55
N PHE A 114 13.98 -9.06 -6.91
CA PHE A 114 14.22 -8.65 -5.52
C PHE A 114 15.52 -7.89 -5.33
N ASN A 115 15.45 -6.56 -5.46
CA ASN A 115 16.54 -5.67 -5.04
C ASN A 115 16.14 -4.94 -3.74
N TYR A 116 16.34 -5.60 -2.58
CA TYR A 116 16.13 -5.05 -1.23
C TYR A 116 17.44 -5.11 -0.44
N PRO A 117 18.45 -4.31 -0.81
CA PRO A 117 19.82 -4.47 -0.31
C PRO A 117 19.92 -4.30 1.20
N ILE A 118 19.15 -3.39 1.82
CA ILE A 118 19.20 -3.12 3.26
C ILE A 118 18.61 -4.30 4.03
N ILE A 119 17.37 -4.68 3.70
CA ILE A 119 16.65 -5.76 4.40
C ILE A 119 17.33 -7.12 4.14
N GLN A 120 17.85 -7.34 2.94
CA GLN A 120 18.60 -8.55 2.61
C GLN A 120 19.93 -8.62 3.37
N SER A 121 20.65 -7.52 3.50
CA SER A 121 21.89 -7.45 4.29
C SER A 121 21.62 -7.78 5.76
N LEU A 122 20.55 -7.21 6.35
CA LEU A 122 20.15 -7.52 7.73
C LEU A 122 19.77 -8.99 7.87
N SER A 123 18.95 -9.52 6.98
CA SER A 123 18.50 -10.92 7.09
C SER A 123 19.62 -11.94 6.89
N ASN A 124 20.62 -11.64 6.06
CA ASN A 124 21.78 -12.48 5.85
C ASN A 124 22.68 -12.56 7.09
N GLY A 125 22.67 -11.54 7.95
CA GLY A 125 23.38 -11.51 9.24
C GLY A 125 22.76 -12.43 10.31
N LEU A 126 21.57 -13.01 10.08
CA LEU A 126 20.92 -13.90 11.03
C LEU A 126 21.58 -15.29 11.03
N TYR A 127 21.89 -15.82 12.20
CA TYR A 127 22.39 -17.19 12.40
C TYR A 127 21.22 -18.15 12.62
N ALA A 128 21.24 -19.29 11.94
CA ALA A 128 20.18 -20.31 12.01
C ALA A 128 20.75 -21.59 12.67
N TYR A 129 20.42 -21.82 13.92
CA TYR A 129 20.81 -23.00 14.70
C TYR A 129 19.64 -23.98 14.82
N ARG A 130 19.34 -24.67 13.73
CA ARG A 130 18.22 -25.61 13.67
C ARG A 130 18.39 -26.79 14.64
N GLU A 131 19.61 -27.23 14.86
CA GLU A 131 19.91 -28.35 15.79
C GLU A 131 19.51 -27.98 17.23
N ILE A 132 19.78 -26.74 17.68
CA ILE A 132 19.40 -26.25 19.00
C ILE A 132 17.87 -26.07 19.07
N GLU A 133 17.25 -25.48 18.04
CA GLU A 133 15.80 -25.33 17.92
C GLU A 133 15.09 -26.68 18.05
N ASP A 134 15.50 -27.66 17.24
CA ASP A 134 14.92 -28.99 17.23
C ASP A 134 15.16 -29.74 18.55
N ALA A 135 16.35 -29.62 19.17
CA ALA A 135 16.67 -30.23 20.46
C ALA A 135 15.75 -29.71 21.56
N ILE A 136 15.55 -28.39 21.64
CA ILE A 136 14.69 -27.78 22.65
C ILE A 136 13.24 -28.22 22.46
N TYR A 137 12.66 -28.14 21.25
CA TYR A 137 11.28 -28.53 21.00
C TYR A 137 11.01 -30.03 21.16
N ASN A 138 12.02 -30.90 20.90
CA ASN A 138 11.90 -32.33 21.15
C ASN A 138 11.90 -32.64 22.66
N ALA A 139 12.66 -31.87 23.44
CA ALA A 139 12.81 -32.11 24.87
C ALA A 139 11.71 -31.42 25.72
N ILE A 140 11.18 -30.27 25.31
CA ILE A 140 10.28 -29.44 26.10
C ILE A 140 8.95 -29.29 25.40
N ILE A 141 7.85 -29.73 26.05
CA ILE A 141 6.48 -29.60 25.55
C ILE A 141 5.88 -28.25 25.95
N SER A 142 6.09 -27.84 27.18
CA SER A 142 5.61 -26.57 27.75
C SER A 142 6.53 -26.11 28.88
N GLU A 143 6.27 -24.90 29.41
CA GLU A 143 7.01 -24.35 30.56
C GLU A 143 7.03 -25.28 31.78
N LEU A 144 6.06 -26.19 31.91
CA LEU A 144 5.87 -27.09 33.06
C LEU A 144 6.13 -28.55 32.72
N GLU A 145 6.37 -28.90 31.46
CA GLU A 145 6.38 -30.29 31.03
C GLU A 145 7.55 -30.60 30.11
N ILE A 146 8.40 -31.54 30.57
CA ILE A 146 9.48 -32.12 29.78
C ILE A 146 8.99 -33.39 29.07
N SER A 147 9.28 -33.54 27.79
CA SER A 147 8.88 -34.64 26.95
C SER A 147 9.52 -35.98 27.43
N ASP A 148 8.78 -37.06 27.35
CA ASP A 148 9.33 -38.41 27.52
C ASP A 148 10.43 -38.75 26.47
N ASN A 149 10.42 -38.02 25.34
CA ASN A 149 11.41 -38.20 24.29
C ASN A 149 12.70 -37.39 24.52
N ALA A 150 12.75 -36.55 25.57
CA ALA A 150 13.93 -35.76 25.88
C ALA A 150 15.18 -36.60 26.12
N SER A 151 15.02 -37.78 26.77
CA SER A 151 16.09 -38.79 26.85
C SER A 151 15.51 -40.19 27.02
N SER A 152 16.30 -41.21 26.64
CA SER A 152 15.94 -42.61 26.87
C SER A 152 15.87 -42.92 28.38
N THR A 153 16.74 -42.34 29.18
CA THR A 153 16.78 -42.46 30.65
C THR A 153 15.52 -41.93 31.29
N LEU A 154 15.07 -40.73 30.94
CA LEU A 154 13.84 -40.14 31.46
C LEU A 154 12.61 -40.99 31.15
N ARG A 155 12.55 -41.50 29.92
CA ARG A 155 11.46 -42.39 29.48
C ARG A 155 11.40 -43.66 30.32
N ASP A 156 12.56 -44.27 30.57
CA ASP A 156 12.64 -45.49 31.38
C ASP A 156 12.30 -45.23 32.84
N ILE A 157 12.76 -44.13 33.44
CA ILE A 157 12.40 -43.70 34.79
C ILE A 157 10.90 -43.54 34.90
N ARG A 158 10.28 -42.75 34.02
CA ARG A 158 8.82 -42.50 34.04
C ARG A 158 8.01 -43.78 33.86
N ARG A 159 8.43 -44.66 32.97
CA ARG A 159 7.83 -46.00 32.82
C ARG A 159 7.88 -46.79 34.11
N ARG A 160 9.02 -46.79 34.81
CA ARG A 160 9.19 -47.47 36.10
C ARG A 160 8.33 -46.79 37.19
N ILE A 161 8.21 -45.48 37.23
CA ILE A 161 7.30 -44.74 38.14
C ILE A 161 5.87 -45.21 37.93
N VAL A 162 5.38 -45.26 36.68
CA VAL A 162 4.01 -45.72 36.36
C VAL A 162 3.79 -47.15 36.83
N GLN A 163 4.72 -48.06 36.54
CA GLN A 163 4.66 -49.45 36.98
C GLN A 163 4.67 -49.62 38.50
N LYS A 164 5.52 -48.83 39.22
CA LYS A 164 5.61 -48.87 40.68
C LYS A 164 4.32 -48.31 41.30
N ASN A 165 3.76 -47.21 40.77
CA ASN A 165 2.50 -46.66 41.20
C ASN A 165 1.35 -47.69 41.06
N GLN A 166 1.26 -48.40 39.95
CA GLN A 166 0.28 -49.45 39.73
C GLN A 166 0.45 -50.61 40.72
N SER A 167 1.69 -51.02 40.97
CA SER A 167 2.00 -52.08 41.93
C SER A 167 1.60 -51.71 43.37
N ILE A 168 1.91 -50.49 43.81
CA ILE A 168 1.53 -50.00 45.13
C ILE A 168 0.01 -49.95 45.27
N ARG A 169 -0.72 -49.40 44.27
CA ARG A 169 -2.19 -49.36 44.27
C ARG A 169 -2.81 -50.75 44.32
N SER A 170 -2.29 -51.70 43.58
CA SER A 170 -2.74 -53.09 43.57
C SER A 170 -2.57 -53.73 44.95
N LYS A 171 -1.40 -53.51 45.57
CA LYS A 171 -1.11 -54.03 46.92
C LYS A 171 -2.00 -53.41 47.97
N LEU A 172 -2.22 -52.10 47.91
CA LEU A 172 -3.13 -51.39 48.87
C LEU A 172 -4.58 -51.80 48.64
N ASN A 173 -5.04 -51.97 47.39
CA ASN A 173 -6.39 -52.47 47.10
C ASN A 173 -6.64 -53.85 47.73
N SER A 174 -5.62 -54.74 47.72
CA SER A 174 -5.70 -56.01 48.41
C SER A 174 -5.80 -55.90 49.95
N ILE A 175 -5.21 -54.83 50.51
CA ILE A 175 -5.26 -54.56 51.97
C ILE A 175 -6.66 -53.98 52.29
N ILE A 176 -7.13 -52.95 51.58
CA ILE A 176 -8.43 -52.29 51.89
C ILE A 176 -9.64 -53.18 51.62
N SER A 177 -9.51 -54.14 50.68
CA SER A 177 -10.57 -55.12 50.42
C SER A 177 -10.56 -56.35 51.36
N SER A 178 -9.52 -56.51 52.19
CA SER A 178 -9.43 -57.60 53.18
C SER A 178 -10.45 -57.40 54.31
N THR A 179 -11.30 -58.45 54.59
CA THR A 179 -12.29 -58.41 55.66
C THR A 179 -11.68 -58.18 57.05
N THR A 180 -10.43 -58.54 57.24
CA THR A 180 -9.69 -58.31 58.50
C THR A 180 -9.32 -56.81 58.67
N TYR A 181 -8.84 -56.13 57.56
CA TYR A 181 -8.42 -54.77 57.69
C TYR A 181 -9.54 -53.74 57.56
N GLN A 182 -10.67 -54.08 56.91
CA GLN A 182 -11.86 -53.19 56.83
C GLN A 182 -12.37 -52.69 58.14
N LYS A 183 -12.26 -53.51 59.23
CA LYS A 183 -12.71 -53.15 60.60
C LYS A 183 -11.86 -52.02 61.18
N TYR A 184 -10.58 -51.87 60.78
CA TYR A 184 -9.60 -50.95 61.33
C TYR A 184 -9.56 -49.68 60.53
N LEU A 185 -10.01 -49.67 59.25
CA LEU A 185 -10.02 -48.52 58.42
C LEU A 185 -11.11 -47.55 58.74
N GLN A 186 -10.87 -46.25 58.63
CA GLN A 186 -11.91 -45.20 58.73
C GLN A 186 -12.77 -45.24 57.47
N ASP A 187 -12.06 -45.26 56.32
CA ASP A 187 -12.65 -45.38 54.98
C ASP A 187 -11.84 -46.37 54.14
N ALA A 188 -12.49 -47.16 53.26
CA ALA A 188 -11.79 -48.09 52.36
C ALA A 188 -11.23 -47.41 51.12
N ILE A 189 -10.35 -46.37 51.32
CA ILE A 189 -9.72 -45.57 50.24
C ILE A 189 -8.22 -45.54 50.37
N ILE A 190 -7.56 -45.35 49.25
CA ILE A 190 -6.11 -45.06 49.22
C ILE A 190 -5.94 -43.56 49.23
N SER A 191 -5.14 -43.04 50.14
CA SER A 191 -4.75 -41.63 50.24
C SER A 191 -3.28 -41.41 49.96
N VAL A 192 -2.89 -40.17 49.69
CA VAL A 192 -1.46 -39.78 49.58
C VAL A 192 -1.20 -38.71 50.61
N ARG A 193 -0.13 -38.86 51.37
CA ARG A 193 0.36 -37.90 52.38
C ARG A 193 1.91 -37.82 52.28
N GLY A 194 2.40 -36.63 52.12
CA GLY A 194 3.87 -36.45 52.01
C GLY A 194 4.47 -37.29 50.87
N ASP A 195 3.86 -37.34 49.70
CA ASP A 195 4.22 -38.16 48.56
C ASP A 195 4.23 -39.69 48.75
N ARG A 196 3.63 -40.14 49.81
CA ARG A 196 3.52 -41.57 50.15
C ARG A 196 2.05 -42.03 50.08
N PHE A 197 1.87 -43.23 49.58
CA PHE A 197 0.59 -43.92 49.60
C PHE A 197 0.31 -44.45 51.00
N VAL A 198 -0.84 -44.06 51.55
CA VAL A 198 -1.26 -44.42 52.92
C VAL A 198 -2.72 -44.87 52.93
N VAL A 199 -3.11 -45.53 54.02
CA VAL A 199 -4.52 -45.88 54.29
C VAL A 199 -5.02 -45.14 55.53
N PRO A 200 -6.26 -44.65 55.56
CA PRO A 200 -6.85 -44.00 56.72
C PRO A 200 -7.30 -45.05 57.75
N VAL A 201 -6.67 -45.11 58.92
CA VAL A 201 -6.94 -46.02 60.02
C VAL A 201 -7.54 -45.28 61.21
N LYS A 202 -8.54 -45.83 61.87
CA LYS A 202 -9.11 -45.28 63.11
C LYS A 202 -8.03 -45.27 64.20
N ALA A 203 -7.91 -44.21 64.95
CA ALA A 203 -6.84 -44.03 65.92
C ALA A 203 -6.80 -45.15 66.98
N GLU A 204 -7.98 -45.69 67.37
CA GLU A 204 -8.13 -46.81 68.35
C GLU A 204 -7.55 -48.13 67.85
N TYR A 205 -7.39 -48.34 66.54
CA TYR A 205 -6.83 -49.55 65.94
C TYR A 205 -5.41 -49.38 65.44
N ARG A 206 -4.69 -48.32 65.88
CA ARG A 206 -3.30 -48.03 65.48
C ARG A 206 -2.37 -49.25 65.65
N SER A 207 -2.54 -50.01 66.76
CA SER A 207 -1.70 -51.18 67.11
C SER A 207 -2.00 -52.40 66.22
N GLN A 208 -3.15 -52.45 65.57
CA GLN A 208 -3.59 -53.55 64.70
C GLN A 208 -3.09 -53.47 63.29
N VAL A 209 -2.63 -52.25 62.85
CA VAL A 209 -2.10 -52.00 61.52
C VAL A 209 -0.62 -51.71 61.63
N ALA A 210 0.20 -52.69 61.23
CA ALA A 210 1.65 -52.51 61.24
C ALA A 210 2.04 -51.57 60.11
N GLY A 211 2.65 -50.39 60.44
CA GLY A 211 3.02 -49.40 59.50
C GLY A 211 3.51 -48.09 60.15
N ILE A 212 3.93 -47.12 59.32
CA ILE A 212 4.43 -45.81 59.73
C ILE A 212 3.28 -44.79 59.61
N VAL A 213 3.06 -43.98 60.65
CA VAL A 213 2.09 -42.90 60.64
C VAL A 213 2.74 -41.68 59.99
N HIS A 214 2.16 -41.17 58.95
CA HIS A 214 2.64 -39.99 58.21
C HIS A 214 1.83 -38.76 58.52
N ASP A 215 0.58 -38.87 58.87
CA ASP A 215 -0.32 -37.73 59.11
C ASP A 215 -1.47 -38.16 60.03
N GLN A 216 -2.17 -37.17 60.62
CA GLN A 216 -3.33 -37.34 61.45
C GLN A 216 -4.46 -36.37 61.05
N SER A 217 -5.71 -36.79 61.12
CA SER A 217 -6.86 -35.89 60.89
C SER A 217 -6.94 -34.79 61.96
N SER A 218 -7.49 -33.63 61.65
CA SER A 218 -7.63 -32.48 62.58
C SER A 218 -8.32 -32.85 63.91
N SER A 219 -9.23 -33.84 63.90
CA SER A 219 -9.87 -34.36 65.07
C SER A 219 -9.05 -35.40 65.87
N GLY A 220 -7.93 -35.85 65.34
CA GLY A 220 -7.15 -36.95 65.92
C GLY A 220 -7.77 -38.35 65.75
N ALA A 221 -8.95 -38.46 65.20
CA ALA A 221 -9.70 -39.72 65.11
C ALA A 221 -9.19 -40.66 63.99
N THR A 222 -8.45 -40.15 63.00
CA THR A 222 -7.96 -40.92 61.86
C THR A 222 -6.44 -40.71 61.73
N LEU A 223 -5.73 -41.80 61.61
CA LEU A 223 -4.29 -41.84 61.33
C LEU A 223 -4.07 -42.28 59.90
N PHE A 224 -3.26 -41.57 59.17
CA PHE A 224 -2.84 -41.95 57.80
C PHE A 224 -1.57 -42.80 57.92
N ILE A 225 -1.74 -44.13 57.78
CA ILE A 225 -0.71 -45.14 57.98
C ILE A 225 -0.21 -45.64 56.64
N GLU A 226 1.08 -45.65 56.46
CA GLU A 226 1.81 -46.41 55.43
C GLU A 226 1.95 -47.87 55.93
N PRO A 227 1.26 -48.83 55.35
CA PRO A 227 1.41 -50.22 55.77
C PRO A 227 2.86 -50.72 55.55
N MET A 228 3.40 -51.51 56.47
CA MET A 228 4.81 -51.98 56.41
C MET A 228 5.08 -52.72 55.09
N SER A 229 4.12 -53.41 54.51
CA SER A 229 4.23 -54.15 53.26
C SER A 229 4.45 -53.31 51.98
N ILE A 230 4.28 -51.96 52.07
CA ILE A 230 4.48 -51.03 50.94
C ILE A 230 5.57 -49.97 51.20
N VAL A 231 6.19 -49.97 52.40
CA VAL A 231 7.22 -49.01 52.78
C VAL A 231 8.39 -49.01 51.80
N ASP A 232 8.89 -50.16 51.43
CA ASP A 232 9.99 -50.31 50.47
C ASP A 232 9.58 -49.83 49.07
N MET A 233 8.33 -50.13 48.67
CA MET A 233 7.80 -49.69 47.38
C MET A 233 7.63 -48.18 47.30
N ASN A 234 7.15 -47.55 48.37
CA ASN A 234 7.05 -46.10 48.45
C ASN A 234 8.48 -45.45 48.48
N ASN A 235 9.44 -46.04 49.15
CA ASN A 235 10.85 -45.60 49.14
C ASN A 235 11.46 -45.68 47.73
N GLU A 236 11.26 -46.81 47.03
CA GLU A 236 11.68 -46.93 45.64
C GLU A 236 10.98 -45.94 44.69
N LEU A 237 9.70 -45.69 44.91
CA LEU A 237 8.92 -44.66 44.13
C LEU A 237 9.52 -43.27 44.35
N ARG A 238 9.85 -42.95 45.61
CA ARG A 238 10.48 -41.64 45.92
C ARG A 238 11.83 -41.52 45.29
N GLN A 239 12.65 -42.60 45.35
CA GLN A 239 13.97 -42.63 44.68
C GLN A 239 13.84 -42.44 43.16
N LEU A 240 12.83 -43.07 42.53
CA LEU A 240 12.59 -42.86 41.09
C LEU A 240 12.19 -41.44 40.75
N ARG A 241 11.38 -40.76 41.62
CA ARG A 241 11.04 -39.36 41.44
C ARG A 241 12.23 -38.41 41.60
N LEU A 242 13.13 -38.71 42.54
CA LEU A 242 14.38 -37.94 42.67
C LEU A 242 15.26 -38.12 41.42
N SER A 243 15.37 -39.37 40.94
CA SER A 243 16.15 -39.65 39.72
C SER A 243 15.50 -39.02 38.45
N GLU A 244 14.16 -38.89 38.43
CA GLU A 244 13.45 -38.15 37.38
C GLU A 244 13.84 -36.66 37.40
N GLN A 245 13.86 -36.06 38.59
CA GLN A 245 14.23 -34.65 38.77
C GLN A 245 15.68 -34.41 38.41
N GLU A 246 16.60 -35.27 38.86
CA GLU A 246 18.05 -35.23 38.51
C GLU A 246 18.27 -35.30 36.99
N GLU A 247 17.52 -36.19 36.31
CA GLU A 247 17.63 -36.37 34.86
C GLU A 247 17.03 -35.15 34.12
N ILE A 248 15.94 -34.56 34.59
CA ILE A 248 15.38 -33.32 34.04
C ILE A 248 16.40 -32.18 34.18
N GLU A 249 17.02 -32.04 35.34
CA GLU A 249 18.06 -30.99 35.56
C GLU A 249 19.25 -31.19 34.62
N ARG A 250 19.69 -32.45 34.41
CA ARG A 250 20.76 -32.78 33.47
C ARG A 250 20.39 -32.38 32.03
N ILE A 251 19.16 -32.71 31.60
CA ILE A 251 18.68 -32.37 30.24
C ILE A 251 18.64 -30.83 30.06
N LEU A 252 18.14 -30.11 31.06
CA LEU A 252 18.08 -28.65 31.00
C LEU A 252 19.49 -28.04 30.98
N GLN A 253 20.42 -28.63 31.70
CA GLN A 253 21.81 -28.20 31.70
C GLN A 253 22.49 -28.46 30.34
N GLU A 254 22.27 -29.60 29.72
CA GLU A 254 22.78 -29.89 28.36
C GLU A 254 22.22 -28.90 27.32
N LEU A 255 20.91 -28.67 27.31
CA LEU A 255 20.29 -27.69 26.40
C LEU A 255 20.81 -26.28 26.66
N SER A 256 21.01 -25.92 27.93
CA SER A 256 21.56 -24.59 28.29
C SER A 256 23.01 -24.45 27.85
N ALA A 257 23.80 -25.51 27.93
CA ALA A 257 25.17 -25.52 27.43
C ALA A 257 25.24 -25.31 25.91
N MET A 258 24.38 -25.98 25.14
CA MET A 258 24.27 -25.76 23.69
C MET A 258 23.93 -24.30 23.35
N VAL A 259 23.02 -23.69 24.10
CA VAL A 259 22.68 -22.26 23.96
C VAL A 259 23.87 -21.38 24.32
N GLY A 260 24.59 -21.73 25.41
CA GLY A 260 25.76 -20.99 25.89
C GLY A 260 26.91 -20.94 24.88
N GLU A 261 27.13 -22.03 24.12
CA GLU A 261 28.19 -22.13 23.09
C GLU A 261 27.98 -21.11 21.94
N VAL A 262 26.74 -20.71 21.66
CA VAL A 262 26.38 -19.78 20.57
C VAL A 262 25.81 -18.44 21.08
N SER A 263 26.10 -18.10 22.33
CA SER A 263 25.49 -16.96 23.02
C SER A 263 25.72 -15.62 22.30
N GLU A 264 26.90 -15.38 21.75
CA GLU A 264 27.21 -14.13 21.02
C GLU A 264 26.37 -14.01 19.74
N ASP A 265 26.21 -15.10 18.99
CA ASP A 265 25.41 -15.12 17.76
C ASP A 265 23.92 -14.93 18.08
N LEU A 266 23.44 -15.46 19.21
CA LEU A 266 22.04 -15.27 19.63
C LEU A 266 21.76 -13.82 20.05
N ILE A 267 22.73 -13.15 20.69
CA ILE A 267 22.62 -11.71 21.01
C ILE A 267 22.59 -10.87 19.73
N SER A 268 23.49 -11.17 18.77
CA SER A 268 23.49 -10.55 17.44
C SER A 268 22.17 -10.77 16.71
N ASN A 269 21.62 -11.99 16.72
CA ASN A 269 20.32 -12.29 16.17
C ASN A 269 19.22 -11.41 16.77
N GLN A 270 19.22 -11.23 18.10
CA GLN A 270 18.23 -10.42 18.78
C GLN A 270 18.25 -8.97 18.32
N GLU A 271 19.44 -8.37 18.16
CA GLU A 271 19.60 -7.01 17.67
C GLU A 271 19.06 -6.87 16.22
N ILE A 272 19.45 -7.80 15.34
CA ILE A 272 18.99 -7.83 13.94
C ILE A 272 17.47 -8.02 13.87
N LEU A 273 16.90 -8.93 14.66
CA LEU A 273 15.46 -9.18 14.71
C LEU A 273 14.67 -7.95 15.20
N GLY A 274 15.18 -7.28 16.23
CA GLY A 274 14.60 -6.02 16.72
C GLY A 274 14.59 -4.94 15.65
N ARG A 275 15.70 -4.78 14.92
CA ARG A 275 15.84 -3.84 13.81
C ARG A 275 14.94 -4.19 12.64
N LEU A 276 14.82 -5.46 12.29
CA LEU A 276 13.89 -5.92 11.24
C LEU A 276 12.43 -5.66 11.64
N ASP A 277 12.02 -5.96 12.88
CA ASP A 277 10.66 -5.67 13.35
C ASP A 277 10.35 -4.17 13.30
N PHE A 278 11.31 -3.32 13.71
CA PHE A 278 11.20 -1.88 13.58
C PHE A 278 11.04 -1.42 12.13
N ALA A 279 11.89 -1.92 11.21
CA ALA A 279 11.81 -1.60 9.79
C ALA A 279 10.45 -2.02 9.19
N PHE A 280 9.99 -3.23 9.51
CA PHE A 280 8.66 -3.70 9.07
C PHE A 280 7.51 -2.95 9.73
N ALA A 281 7.66 -2.46 10.96
CA ALA A 281 6.66 -1.59 11.59
C ALA A 281 6.49 -0.27 10.81
N LYS A 282 7.59 0.35 10.34
CA LYS A 282 7.57 1.52 9.45
C LYS A 282 6.86 1.21 8.13
N GLY A 283 7.18 0.08 7.50
CA GLY A 283 6.52 -0.38 6.27
C GLY A 283 5.01 -0.62 6.46
N LYS A 284 4.59 -1.27 7.55
CA LYS A 284 3.17 -1.47 7.89
C LYS A 284 2.44 -0.14 8.11
N LEU A 285 3.08 0.82 8.80
CA LEU A 285 2.52 2.16 9.01
C LEU A 285 2.37 2.89 7.67
N SER A 286 3.37 2.82 6.80
CA SER A 286 3.32 3.40 5.45
C SER A 286 2.15 2.84 4.64
N MET A 287 1.95 1.52 4.63
CA MET A 287 0.81 0.89 3.96
C MET A 287 -0.53 1.36 4.52
N GLN A 288 -0.67 1.44 5.84
CA GLN A 288 -1.88 1.92 6.50
C GLN A 288 -2.23 3.34 6.09
N MET A 289 -1.23 4.23 6.04
CA MET A 289 -1.40 5.64 5.66
C MET A 289 -1.45 5.84 4.14
N ARG A 290 -1.18 4.81 3.32
CA ARG A 290 -0.83 4.88 1.90
C ARG A 290 0.29 5.91 1.69
N GLY A 291 1.26 5.84 2.56
CA GLY A 291 2.40 6.71 2.53
C GLY A 291 3.26 6.48 1.29
N VAL A 292 3.91 7.54 0.87
CA VAL A 292 4.91 7.51 -0.21
C VAL A 292 6.23 8.03 0.33
N GLU A 293 7.30 7.49 -0.22
CA GLU A 293 8.65 8.03 0.00
C GLU A 293 8.74 9.43 -0.64
N PRO A 294 9.03 10.50 0.15
CA PRO A 294 9.27 11.81 -0.42
C PRO A 294 10.64 11.86 -1.10
N THR A 295 10.73 12.51 -2.26
CA THR A 295 12.03 12.81 -2.87
C THR A 295 12.80 13.79 -1.98
N LEU A 296 13.95 13.35 -1.45
CA LEU A 296 14.79 14.20 -0.61
C LEU A 296 15.58 15.20 -1.46
N ASN A 297 15.72 16.43 -0.95
CA ASN A 297 16.52 17.47 -1.58
C ASN A 297 17.33 18.26 -0.55
N LYS A 298 18.38 18.96 -1.03
CA LYS A 298 19.22 19.89 -0.26
C LYS A 298 18.93 21.36 -0.60
N ASP A 299 17.96 21.60 -1.49
CA ASP A 299 17.66 22.94 -2.03
C ASP A 299 16.67 23.72 -1.15
N LYS A 300 16.42 23.28 0.06
CA LYS A 300 15.48 23.88 1.02
C LYS A 300 14.06 24.02 0.45
N PHE A 301 13.67 23.02 -0.38
CA PHE A 301 12.41 23.03 -1.11
C PHE A 301 11.46 21.97 -0.55
N ILE A 302 10.22 22.39 -0.29
CA ILE A 302 9.08 21.53 0.04
C ILE A 302 8.11 21.55 -1.14
N ASN A 303 7.64 20.37 -1.55
CA ASN A 303 6.55 20.22 -2.49
C ASN A 303 5.70 19.02 -2.10
N ILE A 304 4.63 19.26 -1.39
CA ILE A 304 3.67 18.24 -0.96
C ILE A 304 2.51 18.24 -1.96
N LYS A 305 2.28 17.11 -2.61
CA LYS A 305 1.15 16.91 -3.51
C LYS A 305 0.04 16.16 -2.79
N ASN A 306 -1.14 16.77 -2.69
CA ASN A 306 -2.33 16.16 -2.08
C ASN A 306 -2.07 15.53 -0.70
N GLY A 307 -1.31 16.23 0.15
CA GLY A 307 -0.98 15.78 1.50
C GLY A 307 -2.22 15.69 2.39
N ARG A 308 -2.32 14.62 3.15
CA ARG A 308 -3.42 14.36 4.10
C ARG A 308 -2.86 14.23 5.49
N HIS A 309 -3.42 14.93 6.45
CA HIS A 309 -2.96 14.82 7.84
C HIS A 309 -3.13 13.38 8.35
N PRO A 310 -2.05 12.69 8.79
CA PRO A 310 -2.08 11.26 9.07
C PRO A 310 -2.93 10.85 10.27
N LEU A 311 -3.22 11.79 11.17
CA LEU A 311 -4.03 11.57 12.38
C LEU A 311 -5.54 11.86 12.17
N LEU A 312 -5.94 12.37 11.00
CA LEU A 312 -7.35 12.58 10.67
C LEU A 312 -7.96 11.38 9.96
N ASP A 313 -9.28 11.24 10.09
CA ASP A 313 -10.00 10.19 9.38
C ASP A 313 -9.81 10.36 7.88
N ARG A 314 -9.35 9.31 7.26
CA ARG A 314 -8.97 9.26 5.88
C ARG A 314 -10.13 9.47 4.90
N LYS A 315 -11.36 9.19 5.32
CA LYS A 315 -12.58 9.37 4.51
C LYS A 315 -13.00 10.84 4.43
N THR A 316 -12.68 11.60 5.45
CA THR A 316 -13.13 12.99 5.62
C THR A 316 -12.01 14.01 5.41
N VAL A 317 -10.74 13.61 5.56
CA VAL A 317 -9.60 14.53 5.40
C VAL A 317 -9.50 15.03 3.96
N VAL A 318 -9.46 16.35 3.80
CA VAL A 318 -9.26 17.00 2.49
C VAL A 318 -7.76 17.05 2.17
N PRO A 319 -7.35 16.57 0.98
CA PRO A 319 -5.96 16.64 0.57
C PRO A 319 -5.54 18.07 0.21
N ASN A 320 -4.38 18.52 0.67
CA ASN A 320 -3.82 19.80 0.37
C ASN A 320 -2.45 19.70 -0.30
N SER A 321 -2.22 20.54 -1.31
CA SER A 321 -0.91 20.68 -1.94
C SER A 321 -0.22 21.93 -1.40
N VAL A 322 1.03 21.77 -0.94
CA VAL A 322 1.81 22.87 -0.36
C VAL A 322 3.19 22.85 -0.98
N TYR A 323 3.64 24.02 -1.47
CA TYR A 323 5.01 24.19 -1.95
C TYR A 323 5.66 25.43 -1.34
N LEU A 324 6.95 25.38 -1.09
CA LEU A 324 7.74 26.41 -0.44
C LEU A 324 9.23 26.22 -0.80
N GLY A 325 9.96 27.31 -1.00
CA GLY A 325 11.42 27.31 -1.09
C GLY A 325 12.00 27.45 -2.48
N ARG A 326 11.20 27.49 -3.58
CA ARG A 326 11.67 27.82 -4.94
C ARG A 326 11.45 29.30 -5.25
N ASP A 327 10.18 29.69 -5.38
CA ASP A 327 9.81 31.04 -5.80
C ASP A 327 9.72 32.00 -4.60
N PHE A 328 9.44 31.45 -3.42
CA PHE A 328 9.33 32.20 -2.17
C PHE A 328 9.84 31.38 -0.98
N HIS A 329 10.34 32.09 0.04
CA HIS A 329 10.86 31.48 1.28
C HIS A 329 9.85 31.52 2.43
N THR A 330 8.81 32.35 2.34
CA THR A 330 7.79 32.54 3.37
C THR A 330 6.40 32.38 2.78
N LEU A 331 5.56 31.54 3.40
CA LEU A 331 4.17 31.33 3.03
C LEU A 331 3.26 31.86 4.14
N VAL A 332 2.42 32.84 3.84
CA VAL A 332 1.45 33.44 4.75
C VAL A 332 0.06 32.91 4.46
N ILE A 333 -0.50 32.10 5.36
CA ILE A 333 -1.82 31.48 5.20
C ILE A 333 -2.88 32.30 5.92
N THR A 334 -3.90 32.71 5.18
CA THR A 334 -4.97 33.58 5.67
C THR A 334 -6.34 32.90 5.56
N GLY A 335 -7.34 33.41 6.26
CA GLY A 335 -8.70 32.86 6.26
C GLY A 335 -9.26 32.64 7.66
N PRO A 336 -10.49 32.13 7.81
CA PRO A 336 -11.11 31.88 9.11
C PRO A 336 -10.40 30.76 9.90
N ASN A 337 -10.45 30.84 11.25
CA ASN A 337 -9.80 29.80 12.10
C ASN A 337 -10.36 28.40 11.86
N THR A 338 -11.66 28.30 11.61
CA THR A 338 -12.36 27.06 11.28
C THR A 338 -11.96 26.47 9.92
N GLY A 339 -11.24 27.20 9.07
CA GLY A 339 -10.86 26.80 7.71
C GLY A 339 -9.77 25.75 7.60
N GLY A 340 -9.13 25.34 8.71
CA GLY A 340 -8.08 24.33 8.71
C GLY A 340 -6.65 24.85 8.53
N LYS A 341 -6.39 26.16 8.77
CA LYS A 341 -5.05 26.77 8.73
C LYS A 341 -4.06 26.01 9.61
N THR A 342 -4.39 25.85 10.90
CA THR A 342 -3.56 25.13 11.88
C THR A 342 -3.30 23.68 11.47
N VAL A 343 -4.30 22.99 10.93
CA VAL A 343 -4.13 21.61 10.44
C VAL A 343 -3.16 21.56 9.26
N THR A 344 -3.22 22.54 8.37
CA THR A 344 -2.32 22.60 7.19
C THR A 344 -0.87 22.80 7.61
N ILE A 345 -0.58 23.77 8.50
CA ILE A 345 0.78 24.01 8.96
C ILE A 345 1.33 22.85 9.81
N LYS A 346 0.48 22.26 10.67
CA LYS A 346 0.81 21.02 11.40
C LYS A 346 1.16 19.88 10.44
N THR A 347 0.41 19.73 9.34
CA THR A 347 0.68 18.68 8.34
C THR A 347 2.08 18.84 7.74
N VAL A 348 2.47 20.05 7.35
CA VAL A 348 3.80 20.31 6.77
C VAL A 348 4.90 20.02 7.78
N GLY A 349 4.78 20.51 9.00
CA GLY A 349 5.76 20.28 10.06
C GLY A 349 5.87 18.80 10.44
N LEU A 350 4.73 18.13 10.56
CA LEU A 350 4.69 16.70 10.86
C LEU A 350 5.31 15.87 9.75
N PHE A 351 5.06 16.21 8.47
CA PHE A 351 5.68 15.54 7.34
C PHE A 351 7.19 15.73 7.31
N ALA A 352 7.70 16.90 7.68
CA ALA A 352 9.14 17.12 7.81
C ALA A 352 9.73 16.23 8.90
N LEU A 353 9.11 16.14 10.09
CA LEU A 353 9.53 15.24 11.17
C LEU A 353 9.47 13.77 10.77
N MET A 354 8.38 13.35 10.14
CA MET A 354 8.21 11.98 9.63
C MET A 354 9.28 11.63 8.60
N THR A 355 9.52 12.51 7.64
CA THR A 355 10.57 12.32 6.62
C THR A 355 11.93 12.12 7.26
N GLN A 356 12.30 12.97 8.23
CA GLN A 356 13.59 12.93 8.92
C GLN A 356 13.72 11.77 9.92
N SER A 357 12.63 11.06 10.17
CA SER A 357 12.59 9.80 10.94
C SER A 357 12.51 8.55 10.06
N GLY A 358 12.70 8.69 8.75
CA GLY A 358 12.58 7.57 7.80
C GLY A 358 11.15 7.03 7.65
N LEU A 359 10.12 7.83 7.99
CA LEU A 359 8.73 7.48 7.80
C LEU A 359 8.20 8.07 6.49
N HIS A 360 7.42 7.31 5.76
CA HIS A 360 6.72 7.80 4.57
C HIS A 360 5.62 8.80 4.95
N ILE A 361 5.33 9.73 4.03
CA ILE A 361 4.29 10.75 4.23
C ILE A 361 3.00 10.39 3.49
N SER A 362 1.85 10.73 4.06
CA SER A 362 0.52 10.52 3.43
C SER A 362 0.26 11.59 2.38
N ALA A 363 0.95 11.50 1.24
CA ALA A 363 0.87 12.41 0.10
C ALA A 363 0.89 11.62 -1.22
N ASP A 364 0.71 12.32 -2.35
CA ASP A 364 0.80 11.69 -3.64
C ASP A 364 2.26 11.58 -4.11
N TYR A 365 2.52 10.62 -5.01
CA TYR A 365 3.84 10.39 -5.61
C TYR A 365 4.40 11.67 -6.27
N GLY A 366 5.72 11.85 -6.14
CA GLY A 366 6.41 13.05 -6.62
C GLY A 366 6.35 14.23 -5.64
N SER A 367 5.95 13.97 -4.38
CA SER A 367 6.17 14.90 -3.28
C SER A 367 7.66 14.95 -2.93
N SER A 368 8.16 16.14 -2.55
CA SER A 368 9.57 16.36 -2.21
C SER A 368 9.69 17.10 -0.88
N MET A 369 10.64 16.66 -0.05
CA MET A 369 10.92 17.25 1.26
C MET A 369 12.41 17.55 1.40
N CYS A 370 12.72 18.63 2.13
CA CYS A 370 14.07 18.95 2.54
C CYS A 370 14.39 18.34 3.90
N VAL A 371 15.66 18.05 4.14
CA VAL A 371 16.18 17.68 5.47
C VAL A 371 16.65 18.94 6.16
N TYR A 372 16.02 19.32 7.26
CA TYR A 372 16.30 20.52 8.04
C TYR A 372 17.15 20.20 9.26
N ASP A 373 18.00 21.15 9.67
CA ASP A 373 18.75 21.06 10.93
C ASP A 373 17.80 21.19 12.13
N ASN A 374 16.85 22.13 12.02
CA ASN A 374 15.84 22.35 13.04
C ASN A 374 14.46 22.60 12.42
N ILE A 375 13.45 22.08 13.10
CA ILE A 375 12.04 22.36 12.79
C ILE A 375 11.45 23.02 14.03
N PHE A 376 11.09 24.29 13.91
CA PHE A 376 10.50 25.08 14.98
C PHE A 376 9.01 25.27 14.75
N ALA A 377 8.23 25.17 15.82
CA ALA A 377 6.80 25.41 15.75
C ALA A 377 6.33 26.23 16.97
N ASP A 378 5.67 27.33 16.70
CA ASP A 378 4.89 28.08 17.65
C ASP A 378 3.41 27.95 17.28
N ILE A 379 2.75 26.95 17.84
CA ILE A 379 1.34 26.63 17.64
C ILE A 379 0.75 26.50 19.04
N GLY A 380 -0.19 27.39 19.38
CA GLY A 380 -0.80 27.46 20.70
C GLY A 380 -2.05 26.58 20.82
N ASP A 381 -2.26 25.95 21.99
CA ASP A 381 -3.56 25.44 22.40
C ASP A 381 -4.25 26.54 23.23
N GLU A 382 -5.15 27.29 22.62
CA GLU A 382 -5.90 28.38 23.27
C GLU A 382 -6.82 27.90 24.42
N GLN A 383 -6.89 26.58 24.68
CA GLN A 383 -7.89 25.98 25.59
C GLN A 383 -7.35 25.52 26.94
N SER A 384 -6.09 25.75 27.28
CA SER A 384 -5.61 25.41 28.63
C SER A 384 -5.87 26.53 29.60
N ILE A 385 -6.93 26.41 30.40
CA ILE A 385 -7.37 27.34 31.47
C ILE A 385 -6.31 27.49 32.57
N GLU A 386 -5.30 26.64 32.61
CA GLU A 386 -4.30 26.59 33.70
C GLU A 386 -3.09 27.53 33.52
N GLN A 387 -2.94 28.21 32.38
CA GLN A 387 -1.83 29.17 32.19
C GLN A 387 -2.35 30.61 32.08
N SER A 388 -2.41 31.30 33.20
CA SER A 388 -2.86 32.67 33.34
C SER A 388 -1.87 33.78 32.89
N LEU A 389 -0.81 33.43 32.17
CA LEU A 389 0.02 34.36 31.43
C LEU A 389 -0.70 34.66 30.10
N SER A 390 -0.87 35.91 29.71
CA SER A 390 -1.55 36.26 28.45
C SER A 390 -0.97 35.43 27.33
N THR A 391 -1.85 34.88 26.48
CA THR A 391 -1.50 34.06 25.30
C THR A 391 -0.37 34.70 24.47
N PHE A 392 -0.40 36.04 24.34
CA PHE A 392 0.65 36.81 23.68
C PHE A 392 2.04 36.65 24.30
N SER A 393 2.17 36.74 25.66
CA SER A 393 3.48 36.61 26.31
C SER A 393 4.09 35.21 26.15
N SER A 394 3.28 34.16 26.15
CA SER A 394 3.76 32.78 25.95
C SER A 394 4.23 32.55 24.50
N HIS A 395 3.52 33.06 23.50
CA HIS A 395 3.95 33.04 22.10
C HIS A 395 5.24 33.82 21.91
N MET A 396 5.34 35.07 22.43
CA MET A 396 6.55 35.87 22.32
C MET A 396 7.75 35.21 22.96
N THR A 397 7.60 34.58 24.12
CA THR A 397 8.70 33.86 24.78
C THR A 397 9.21 32.72 23.88
N ASN A 398 8.31 31.99 23.25
CA ASN A 398 8.69 30.91 22.32
C ASN A 398 9.34 31.46 21.04
N ILE A 399 8.77 32.50 20.46
CA ILE A 399 9.32 33.16 19.27
C ILE A 399 10.73 33.69 19.54
N VAL A 400 10.96 34.34 20.69
CA VAL A 400 12.30 34.79 21.10
C VAL A 400 13.30 33.62 21.19
N ALA A 401 12.87 32.48 21.71
CA ALA A 401 13.73 31.30 21.75
C ALA A 401 14.01 30.74 20.33
N ILE A 402 13.02 30.71 19.46
CA ILE A 402 13.17 30.28 18.07
C ILE A 402 14.14 31.20 17.32
N LEU A 403 13.98 32.52 17.42
CA LEU A 403 14.83 33.51 16.71
C LEU A 403 16.31 33.43 17.13
N LYS A 404 16.60 32.97 18.36
CA LYS A 404 17.99 32.75 18.81
C LYS A 404 18.66 31.54 18.16
N ASP A 405 17.88 30.49 17.88
CA ASP A 405 18.40 29.19 17.45
C ASP A 405 18.14 28.93 15.94
N VAL A 406 17.42 29.83 15.25
CA VAL A 406 17.11 29.68 13.82
C VAL A 406 18.40 29.76 12.98
N THR A 407 18.51 28.86 12.01
CA THR A 407 19.63 28.79 11.04
C THR A 407 19.09 28.90 9.62
N GLU A 408 19.97 29.05 8.66
CA GLU A 408 19.59 29.10 7.24
C GLU A 408 18.91 27.79 6.76
N ASN A 409 19.15 26.66 7.45
CA ASN A 409 18.54 25.37 7.13
C ASN A 409 17.47 24.98 8.14
N SER A 410 16.69 25.94 8.61
CA SER A 410 15.58 25.73 9.55
C SER A 410 14.23 25.85 8.81
N LEU A 411 13.24 25.07 9.30
CA LEU A 411 11.82 25.25 9.00
C LEU A 411 11.14 25.87 10.21
N VAL A 412 10.51 27.03 10.03
CA VAL A 412 9.82 27.76 11.11
C VAL A 412 8.33 27.82 10.80
N ILE A 413 7.50 27.48 11.79
CA ILE A 413 6.05 27.42 11.66
C ILE A 413 5.44 28.28 12.78
N PHE A 414 4.67 29.28 12.37
CA PHE A 414 3.93 30.17 13.28
C PHE A 414 2.43 30.06 13.08
N ASP A 415 1.68 29.84 14.15
CA ASP A 415 0.22 29.91 14.12
C ASP A 415 -0.25 31.20 14.76
N GLU A 416 -1.19 31.90 14.12
CA GLU A 416 -1.78 33.17 14.55
C GLU A 416 -0.73 34.23 14.94
N LEU A 417 0.29 34.40 14.09
CA LEU A 417 1.40 35.30 14.36
C LEU A 417 0.94 36.75 14.63
N GLY A 418 1.33 37.29 15.77
CA GLY A 418 0.96 38.62 16.22
C GLY A 418 -0.34 38.72 17.00
N ALA A 419 -1.10 37.63 17.15
CA ALA A 419 -2.37 37.64 17.87
C ALA A 419 -2.20 37.88 19.38
N GLY A 420 -3.26 38.40 20.02
CA GLY A 420 -3.33 38.56 21.47
C GLY A 420 -2.85 39.93 22.00
N THR A 421 -2.57 40.91 21.11
CA THR A 421 -2.24 42.31 21.46
C THR A 421 -3.03 43.30 20.56
N ASP A 422 -2.71 44.59 20.64
CA ASP A 422 -3.25 45.58 19.71
C ASP A 422 -3.01 45.15 18.24
N PRO A 423 -4.01 45.19 17.38
CA PRO A 423 -3.89 44.67 16.00
C PRO A 423 -2.76 45.35 15.18
N ILE A 424 -2.55 46.65 15.38
CA ILE A 424 -1.55 47.42 14.62
C ILE A 424 -0.14 47.03 15.10
N GLU A 425 0.05 46.98 16.42
CA GLU A 425 1.32 46.56 17.03
C GLU A 425 1.62 45.11 16.73
N GLY A 426 0.62 44.23 16.84
CA GLY A 426 0.74 42.80 16.53
C GLY A 426 1.13 42.53 15.09
N ALA A 427 0.52 43.22 14.13
CA ALA A 427 0.86 43.10 12.71
C ALA A 427 2.27 43.63 12.41
N ALA A 428 2.69 44.75 13.01
CA ALA A 428 4.02 45.31 12.85
C ALA A 428 5.12 44.38 13.40
N LEU A 429 4.89 43.82 14.59
CA LEU A 429 5.79 42.79 15.18
C LEU A 429 5.87 41.53 14.31
N ALA A 430 4.75 41.04 13.83
CA ALA A 430 4.69 39.86 12.97
C ALA A 430 5.49 40.06 11.68
N ILE A 431 5.36 41.20 11.01
CA ILE A 431 6.14 41.53 9.82
C ILE A 431 7.63 41.54 10.14
N ALA A 432 8.04 42.18 11.22
CA ALA A 432 9.45 42.24 11.64
C ALA A 432 10.02 40.86 11.96
N ILE A 433 9.26 39.97 12.60
CA ILE A 433 9.63 38.58 12.88
C ILE A 433 9.80 37.79 11.56
N LEU A 434 8.86 37.94 10.61
CA LEU A 434 8.97 37.28 9.31
C LEU A 434 10.21 37.74 8.53
N GLU A 435 10.55 39.06 8.60
CA GLU A 435 11.77 39.59 7.96
C GLU A 435 13.04 39.05 8.62
N ASP A 436 13.09 38.92 9.94
CA ASP A 436 14.24 38.38 10.66
C ASP A 436 14.47 36.90 10.31
N VAL A 437 13.42 36.09 10.28
CA VAL A 437 13.49 34.69 9.83
C VAL A 437 13.93 34.57 8.38
N ALA A 438 13.46 35.48 7.51
CA ALA A 438 13.87 35.52 6.10
C ALA A 438 15.35 35.94 5.94
N MET A 439 15.84 36.91 6.73
CA MET A 439 17.24 37.32 6.75
C MET A 439 18.15 36.19 7.23
N ALA A 440 17.69 35.34 8.17
CA ALA A 440 18.40 34.12 8.55
C ALA A 440 18.48 33.07 7.44
N GLY A 441 17.71 33.22 6.35
CA GLY A 441 17.67 32.28 5.22
C GLY A 441 16.79 31.05 5.43
N ALA A 442 16.02 31.01 6.52
CA ALA A 442 15.15 29.90 6.90
C ALA A 442 13.88 29.85 6.01
N ARG A 443 13.18 28.75 6.05
CA ARG A 443 11.85 28.59 5.43
C ARG A 443 10.77 28.82 6.48
N CYS A 444 9.77 29.64 6.14
CA CYS A 444 8.73 30.03 7.09
C CYS A 444 7.32 29.76 6.55
N ILE A 445 6.46 29.21 7.41
CA ILE A 445 5.02 29.16 7.17
C ILE A 445 4.33 29.83 8.36
N ALA A 446 3.54 30.86 8.10
CA ALA A 446 2.82 31.57 9.14
C ALA A 446 1.33 31.63 8.84
N THR A 447 0.49 31.52 9.87
CA THR A 447 -0.93 31.83 9.73
C THR A 447 -1.24 33.19 10.38
N THR A 448 -2.19 33.92 9.83
CA THR A 448 -2.62 35.20 10.37
C THR A 448 -4.05 35.50 9.92
N HIS A 449 -4.67 36.45 10.63
CA HIS A 449 -5.93 37.06 10.25
C HIS A 449 -5.80 38.60 10.00
N TYR A 450 -4.57 39.15 10.11
CA TYR A 450 -4.32 40.60 9.91
C TYR A 450 -4.19 40.95 8.43
N THR A 451 -4.86 42.05 8.05
CA THR A 451 -4.85 42.56 6.67
C THR A 451 -3.48 43.14 6.28
N GLU A 452 -2.76 43.75 7.24
CA GLU A 452 -1.44 44.34 7.05
C GLU A 452 -0.42 43.28 6.60
N ILE A 453 -0.47 42.09 7.17
CA ILE A 453 0.44 40.97 6.79
C ILE A 453 0.07 40.44 5.42
N LYS A 454 -1.24 40.41 5.04
CA LYS A 454 -1.65 40.06 3.68
C LYS A 454 -1.07 41.05 2.65
N ASN A 455 -1.16 42.35 2.95
CA ASN A 455 -0.62 43.39 2.09
C ASN A 455 0.90 43.34 2.00
N TYR A 456 1.60 43.04 3.09
CA TYR A 456 3.03 42.81 3.11
C TYR A 456 3.38 41.67 2.16
N ALA A 457 2.70 40.52 2.23
CA ALA A 457 2.95 39.39 1.40
C ALA A 457 2.59 39.59 -0.10
N LEU A 458 1.80 40.60 -0.44
CA LEU A 458 1.55 41.00 -1.84
C LEU A 458 2.65 41.89 -2.42
N THR A 459 3.38 42.62 -1.57
CA THR A 459 4.35 43.65 -2.00
C THR A 459 5.80 43.24 -1.84
N LYS A 460 6.07 42.24 -0.97
CA LYS A 460 7.41 41.80 -0.64
C LYS A 460 7.82 40.61 -1.49
N ASP A 461 8.93 40.72 -2.20
CA ASP A 461 9.52 39.60 -2.94
C ASP A 461 9.94 38.47 -2.02
N GLY A 462 9.65 37.23 -2.41
CA GLY A 462 9.99 36.03 -1.65
C GLY A 462 8.98 35.68 -0.53
N VAL A 463 7.88 36.43 -0.39
CA VAL A 463 6.75 36.12 0.48
C VAL A 463 5.52 35.87 -0.37
N GLU A 464 4.78 34.80 -0.11
CA GLU A 464 3.59 34.44 -0.88
C GLU A 464 2.37 34.31 0.03
N ASN A 465 1.22 34.75 -0.45
CA ASN A 465 -0.07 34.56 0.22
C ASN A 465 -0.67 33.20 -0.10
N ALA A 466 -1.38 32.63 0.87
CA ALA A 466 -2.29 31.53 0.65
C ALA A 466 -3.60 31.75 1.41
N ALA A 467 -4.68 31.23 0.85
CA ALA A 467 -6.00 31.26 1.46
C ALA A 467 -6.54 29.86 1.68
N VAL A 468 -7.28 29.68 2.77
CA VAL A 468 -8.13 28.50 2.92
C VAL A 468 -9.49 28.82 2.31
N GLU A 469 -9.90 27.98 1.34
CA GLU A 469 -11.15 28.14 0.64
C GLU A 469 -12.36 27.97 1.57
N PHE A 470 -13.33 28.84 1.46
CA PHE A 470 -14.58 28.81 2.21
C PHE A 470 -15.77 28.85 1.26
N ASP A 471 -16.66 27.88 1.37
CA ASP A 471 -17.87 27.83 0.55
C ASP A 471 -18.94 28.72 1.17
N LEU A 472 -19.26 29.80 0.46
CA LEU A 472 -20.29 30.73 0.86
C LEU A 472 -21.68 30.13 0.74
N ASP A 473 -21.91 29.14 -0.13
CA ASP A 473 -23.25 28.58 -0.33
C ASP A 473 -23.64 27.65 0.80
N THR A 474 -22.71 26.82 1.25
CA THR A 474 -22.92 25.90 2.38
C THR A 474 -22.56 26.50 3.74
N LEU A 475 -21.97 27.70 3.78
CA LEU A 475 -21.39 28.34 4.97
C LEU A 475 -20.41 27.44 5.72
N SER A 476 -19.64 26.67 4.98
CA SER A 476 -18.68 25.69 5.55
C SER A 476 -17.31 25.78 4.89
N PRO A 477 -16.24 25.49 5.63
CA PRO A 477 -14.90 25.44 5.06
C PRO A 477 -14.79 24.24 4.12
N THR A 478 -14.17 24.42 2.96
CA THR A 478 -13.81 23.31 2.07
C THR A 478 -12.51 22.65 2.48
N TYR A 479 -11.74 23.26 3.39
CA TYR A 479 -10.40 22.87 3.85
C TYR A 479 -9.32 22.82 2.76
N LYS A 480 -9.57 23.36 1.57
CA LYS A 480 -8.59 23.46 0.49
C LYS A 480 -7.72 24.69 0.65
N LEU A 481 -6.40 24.50 0.44
CA LEU A 481 -5.42 25.59 0.42
C LEU A 481 -5.20 26.08 -1.01
N LEU A 482 -5.31 27.39 -1.21
CA LEU A 482 -5.05 28.08 -2.48
C LEU A 482 -3.82 28.97 -2.30
N ILE A 483 -2.67 28.59 -2.83
CA ILE A 483 -1.42 29.36 -2.74
C ILE A 483 -1.41 30.43 -3.84
N GLY A 484 -0.95 31.64 -3.48
CA GLY A 484 -0.87 32.81 -4.35
C GLY A 484 -2.16 33.61 -4.39
N VAL A 485 -3.07 33.35 -3.47
CA VAL A 485 -4.35 34.08 -3.33
C VAL A 485 -4.45 34.57 -1.89
N PRO A 486 -4.62 35.88 -1.64
CA PRO A 486 -4.89 36.38 -0.31
C PRO A 486 -6.32 36.01 0.10
N GLY A 487 -6.49 35.54 1.34
CA GLY A 487 -7.81 35.17 1.86
C GLY A 487 -8.69 36.36 2.10
N LYS A 488 -9.99 36.24 1.82
CA LYS A 488 -11.01 37.25 2.07
C LYS A 488 -11.58 37.14 3.48
N SER A 489 -12.01 38.31 3.96
CA SER A 489 -12.89 38.39 5.12
C SER A 489 -14.34 38.22 4.63
N ASN A 490 -14.94 37.05 4.82
CA ASN A 490 -16.32 36.80 4.42
C ASN A 490 -17.36 37.16 5.53
N ALA A 491 -16.96 37.98 6.52
CA ALA A 491 -17.79 38.24 7.68
C ALA A 491 -19.18 38.86 7.32
N PHE A 492 -19.25 39.80 6.39
CA PHE A 492 -20.50 40.38 5.96
C PHE A 492 -21.40 39.39 5.22
N GLU A 493 -20.83 38.58 4.33
CA GLU A 493 -21.58 37.56 3.58
C GLU A 493 -22.13 36.48 4.51
N ILE A 494 -21.30 36.02 5.44
CA ILE A 494 -21.69 35.05 6.46
C ILE A 494 -22.79 35.64 7.36
N SER A 495 -22.61 36.88 7.86
CA SER A 495 -23.61 37.54 8.70
C SER A 495 -24.94 37.74 8.00
N LYS A 496 -24.92 38.07 6.71
CA LYS A 496 -26.14 38.23 5.89
C LYS A 496 -26.89 36.89 5.77
N LYS A 497 -26.18 35.82 5.46
CA LYS A 497 -26.77 34.45 5.37
C LYS A 497 -27.26 33.94 6.70
N LEU A 498 -26.65 34.32 7.80
CA LEU A 498 -27.12 34.02 9.17
C LEU A 498 -28.31 34.87 9.62
N GLY A 499 -28.75 35.80 8.78
CA GLY A 499 -29.96 36.56 9.02
C GLY A 499 -29.74 37.96 9.61
N LEU A 500 -28.51 38.46 9.65
CA LEU A 500 -28.27 39.87 10.02
C LEU A 500 -28.86 40.78 8.95
N SER A 501 -29.61 41.79 9.36
CA SER A 501 -30.31 42.69 8.42
C SER A 501 -29.32 43.45 7.51
N ASP A 502 -29.71 43.65 6.24
CA ASP A 502 -28.91 44.39 5.26
C ASP A 502 -28.60 45.81 5.71
N TYR A 503 -29.49 46.42 6.51
CA TYR A 503 -29.29 47.77 7.09
C TYR A 503 -28.07 47.82 8.00
N ILE A 504 -27.88 46.81 8.89
CA ILE A 504 -26.74 46.72 9.80
C ILE A 504 -25.45 46.51 8.99
N ILE A 505 -25.51 45.65 7.98
CA ILE A 505 -24.35 45.32 7.12
C ILE A 505 -23.95 46.57 6.32
N THR A 506 -24.89 47.31 5.73
CA THR A 506 -24.61 48.54 5.00
C THR A 506 -23.98 49.56 5.91
N ARG A 507 -24.54 49.74 7.10
CA ARG A 507 -24.00 50.69 8.08
C ARG A 507 -22.58 50.27 8.57
N ALA A 508 -22.35 48.99 8.75
CA ALA A 508 -21.02 48.48 9.12
C ALA A 508 -19.98 48.74 8.01
N LYS A 509 -20.36 48.63 6.74
CA LYS A 509 -19.48 48.96 5.61
C LYS A 509 -19.07 50.43 5.56
N GLU A 510 -19.95 51.35 6.05
CA GLU A 510 -19.64 52.77 6.14
C GLU A 510 -18.50 53.12 7.13
N PHE A 511 -18.21 52.22 8.07
CA PHE A 511 -17.10 52.35 9.03
C PHE A 511 -15.78 51.80 8.53
N ILE A 512 -15.73 51.19 7.33
CA ILE A 512 -14.50 50.68 6.71
C ILE A 512 -13.99 51.69 5.69
N ASP A 513 -12.68 51.98 5.70
CA ASP A 513 -12.07 52.90 4.75
C ASP A 513 -12.26 52.41 3.30
N THR A 514 -12.62 53.34 2.40
CA THR A 514 -12.94 53.07 0.98
C THR A 514 -11.76 52.45 0.22
N ASP A 515 -10.54 52.81 0.56
CA ASP A 515 -9.33 52.29 -0.09
C ASP A 515 -9.17 50.77 0.13
N ASN A 516 -9.63 50.25 1.26
CA ASN A 516 -9.59 48.81 1.57
C ASN A 516 -10.65 48.01 0.77
N ILE A 517 -11.79 48.64 0.41
CA ILE A 517 -12.88 48.01 -0.34
C ILE A 517 -12.48 47.82 -1.81
N GLU A 518 -11.88 48.84 -2.46
CA GLU A 518 -11.40 48.74 -3.85
C GLU A 518 -10.30 47.69 -4.00
N LEU A 519 -9.38 47.57 -3.01
CA LEU A 519 -8.37 46.54 -2.99
C LEU A 519 -8.98 45.14 -2.85
N GLU A 520 -10.00 44.95 -2.00
CA GLU A 520 -10.68 43.65 -1.84
C GLU A 520 -11.42 43.22 -3.15
N ASP A 521 -11.99 44.17 -3.93
CA ASP A 521 -12.65 43.84 -5.20
C ASP A 521 -11.63 43.44 -6.30
N ILE A 522 -10.47 44.08 -6.37
CA ILE A 522 -9.38 43.70 -7.27
C ILE A 522 -8.85 42.29 -6.89
N LEU A 523 -8.65 42.04 -5.60
CA LEU A 523 -8.24 40.75 -5.09
C LEU A 523 -9.26 39.65 -5.43
N GLN A 524 -10.58 39.98 -5.42
CA GLN A 524 -11.64 39.04 -5.82
C GLN A 524 -11.52 38.58 -7.28
N SER A 525 -11.27 39.53 -8.16
CA SER A 525 -11.12 39.19 -9.59
C SER A 525 -9.86 38.39 -9.86
N ALA A 526 -8.76 38.68 -9.14
CA ALA A 526 -7.52 37.92 -9.20
C ALA A 526 -7.70 36.50 -8.67
N GLU A 527 -8.38 36.33 -7.52
CA GLU A 527 -8.71 35.02 -6.94
C GLU A 527 -9.52 34.14 -7.91
N LYS A 528 -10.60 34.69 -8.49
CA LYS A 528 -11.44 33.97 -9.44
C LYS A 528 -10.66 33.50 -10.68
N ASN A 529 -9.75 34.34 -11.18
CA ASN A 529 -8.92 34.00 -12.33
C ASN A 529 -7.89 32.96 -11.96
N ARG A 530 -7.32 33.00 -10.77
CA ARG A 530 -6.32 32.03 -10.30
C ARG A 530 -6.92 30.66 -9.96
N ILE A 531 -8.13 30.63 -9.35
CA ILE A 531 -8.88 29.36 -9.17
C ILE A 531 -9.09 28.67 -10.52
N LYS A 532 -9.53 29.43 -11.54
CA LYS A 532 -9.67 28.87 -12.89
C LYS A 532 -8.34 28.37 -13.47
N ALA A 533 -7.27 29.14 -13.28
CA ALA A 533 -5.94 28.74 -13.73
C ALA A 533 -5.43 27.48 -13.03
N GLU A 534 -5.69 27.35 -11.72
CA GLU A 534 -5.32 26.16 -10.95
C GLU A 534 -6.14 24.91 -11.35
N GLU A 535 -7.43 25.06 -11.60
CA GLU A 535 -8.27 23.99 -12.15
C GLU A 535 -7.74 23.50 -13.51
N GLU A 536 -7.37 24.42 -14.39
CA GLU A 536 -6.78 24.07 -15.69
C GLU A 536 -5.38 23.43 -15.55
N ARG A 537 -4.59 23.90 -14.58
CA ARG A 537 -3.29 23.29 -14.24
C ARG A 537 -3.46 21.85 -13.78
N ILE A 538 -4.40 21.59 -12.85
CA ILE A 538 -4.68 20.24 -12.34
C ILE A 538 -5.18 19.33 -13.47
N LYS A 539 -6.03 19.84 -14.38
CA LYS A 539 -6.47 19.08 -15.55
C LYS A 539 -5.31 18.73 -16.48
N ALA A 540 -4.41 19.69 -16.72
CA ALA A 540 -3.22 19.50 -17.55
C ALA A 540 -2.24 18.49 -16.92
N GLU A 541 -2.05 18.53 -15.61
CA GLU A 541 -1.18 17.60 -14.88
C GLU A 541 -1.74 16.15 -14.93
N LYS A 542 -3.03 15.97 -14.69
CA LYS A 542 -3.70 14.66 -14.85
C LYS A 542 -3.61 14.12 -16.28
N LEU A 543 -3.74 14.99 -17.27
CA LEU A 543 -3.59 14.60 -18.67
C LEU A 543 -2.14 14.18 -18.97
N ARG A 544 -1.17 14.90 -18.43
CA ARG A 544 0.26 14.58 -18.56
C ARG A 544 0.60 13.23 -17.93
N GLU A 545 0.11 12.94 -16.72
CA GLU A 545 0.28 11.63 -16.07
C GLU A 545 -0.35 10.51 -16.91
N SER A 546 -1.54 10.76 -17.48
CA SER A 546 -2.20 9.80 -18.34
C SER A 546 -1.41 9.52 -19.62
N ILE A 547 -0.81 10.56 -20.21
CA ILE A 547 0.07 10.43 -21.40
C ILE A 547 1.33 9.64 -21.05
N GLU A 548 1.93 9.89 -19.88
CA GLU A 548 3.15 9.19 -19.44
C GLU A 548 2.89 7.70 -19.20
N LYS A 549 1.78 7.37 -18.54
CA LYS A 549 1.33 5.96 -18.38
C LYS A 549 1.07 5.27 -19.73
N LEU A 550 0.38 5.96 -20.65
CA LEU A 550 0.13 5.45 -21.99
C LEU A 550 1.43 5.24 -22.79
N LYS A 551 2.42 6.11 -22.60
CA LYS A 551 3.73 5.99 -23.23
C LYS A 551 4.47 4.76 -22.74
N ILE A 552 4.51 4.55 -21.42
CA ILE A 552 5.14 3.34 -20.81
C ILE A 552 4.45 2.08 -21.34
N GLU A 553 3.12 2.03 -21.33
CA GLU A 553 2.35 0.89 -21.86
C GLU A 553 2.60 0.64 -23.35
N TYR A 554 2.79 1.72 -24.13
CA TYR A 554 3.10 1.61 -25.54
C TYR A 554 4.51 1.10 -25.80
N ASP A 555 5.48 1.58 -25.02
CA ASP A 555 6.89 1.14 -25.11
C ASP A 555 7.01 -0.35 -24.73
N GLU A 556 6.34 -0.81 -23.66
CA GLU A 556 6.27 -2.23 -23.30
C GLU A 556 5.63 -3.10 -24.40
N LYS A 557 4.57 -2.60 -25.05
CA LYS A 557 3.95 -3.30 -26.17
C LYS A 557 4.86 -3.40 -27.37
N LEU A 558 5.63 -2.35 -27.66
CA LEU A 558 6.62 -2.34 -28.74
C LEU A 558 7.72 -3.36 -28.49
N GLU A 559 8.24 -3.42 -27.26
CA GLU A 559 9.26 -4.38 -26.89
C GLU A 559 8.77 -5.83 -26.98
N LYS A 560 7.58 -6.11 -26.46
CA LYS A 560 6.93 -7.43 -26.62
C LYS A 560 6.73 -7.81 -28.11
N PHE A 561 6.35 -6.84 -28.94
CA PHE A 561 6.16 -7.05 -30.36
C PHE A 561 7.49 -7.31 -31.09
N ALA A 562 8.56 -6.61 -30.72
CA ALA A 562 9.91 -6.82 -31.24
C ALA A 562 10.40 -8.24 -30.90
N ASN A 563 10.26 -8.66 -29.65
CA ASN A 563 10.64 -10.00 -29.18
C ASN A 563 9.81 -11.13 -29.84
N GLN A 564 8.51 -10.91 -30.06
CA GLN A 564 7.68 -11.87 -30.79
C GLN A 564 8.09 -11.97 -32.27
N LYS A 565 8.41 -10.85 -32.91
CA LYS A 565 8.89 -10.82 -34.30
C LYS A 565 10.21 -11.56 -34.45
N GLU A 566 11.14 -11.39 -33.51
CA GLU A 566 12.43 -12.08 -33.52
C GLU A 566 12.25 -13.59 -33.35
N LYS A 567 11.42 -14.03 -32.38
CA LYS A 567 11.07 -15.45 -32.20
C LYS A 567 10.41 -16.06 -33.46
N MET A 568 9.51 -15.34 -34.12
CA MET A 568 8.88 -15.80 -35.36
C MET A 568 9.89 -15.94 -36.52
N LEU A 569 10.82 -14.98 -36.63
CA LEU A 569 11.90 -15.03 -37.61
C LEU A 569 12.83 -16.22 -37.37
N GLU A 570 13.17 -16.47 -36.12
CA GLU A 570 14.01 -17.61 -35.74
C GLU A 570 13.31 -18.94 -36.02
N GLN A 571 12.03 -19.08 -35.67
CA GLN A 571 11.23 -20.25 -35.99
C GLN A 571 11.11 -20.47 -37.50
N ALA A 572 10.91 -19.41 -38.28
CA ALA A 572 10.87 -19.50 -39.74
C ALA A 572 12.22 -19.92 -40.34
N ARG A 573 13.34 -19.48 -39.80
CA ARG A 573 14.69 -19.91 -40.20
C ARG A 573 14.92 -21.40 -39.89
N GLN A 574 14.54 -21.85 -38.71
CA GLN A 574 14.68 -23.26 -38.31
C GLN A 574 13.81 -24.16 -39.19
N GLU A 575 12.61 -23.74 -39.49
CA GLU A 575 11.71 -24.50 -40.37
C GLU A 575 12.22 -24.55 -41.82
N ALA A 576 12.71 -23.42 -42.35
CA ALA A 576 13.37 -23.38 -43.66
C ALA A 576 14.60 -24.30 -43.74
N PHE A 577 15.42 -24.32 -42.65
CA PHE A 577 16.59 -25.20 -42.55
C PHE A 577 16.15 -26.69 -42.53
N ARG A 578 15.11 -27.02 -41.76
CA ARG A 578 14.52 -28.37 -41.71
C ARG A 578 14.03 -28.86 -43.08
N ILE A 579 13.27 -28.01 -43.78
CA ILE A 579 12.76 -28.32 -45.13
C ILE A 579 13.92 -28.54 -46.11
N THR A 580 14.94 -27.66 -46.07
CA THR A 580 16.10 -27.77 -46.96
C THR A 580 16.90 -29.05 -46.70
N ARG A 581 17.05 -29.46 -45.46
CA ARG A 581 17.73 -30.70 -45.03
C ARG A 581 16.96 -31.91 -45.51
N GLN A 582 15.63 -31.95 -45.30
CA GLN A 582 14.77 -33.04 -45.78
C GLN A 582 14.84 -33.20 -47.31
N ALA A 583 14.71 -32.08 -48.04
CA ALA A 583 14.84 -32.09 -49.50
C ALA A 583 16.21 -32.62 -49.95
N LYS A 584 17.30 -32.24 -49.26
CA LYS A 584 18.65 -32.76 -49.56
C LYS A 584 18.74 -34.28 -49.31
N GLU A 585 18.22 -34.79 -48.21
CA GLU A 585 18.19 -36.22 -47.89
C GLU A 585 17.38 -37.04 -48.94
N GLU A 586 16.22 -36.48 -49.38
CA GLU A 586 15.41 -37.09 -50.45
C GLU A 586 16.15 -37.12 -51.79
N VAL A 587 16.79 -36.03 -52.18
CA VAL A 587 17.58 -35.97 -53.42
C VAL A 587 18.79 -36.92 -53.34
N ASP A 588 19.50 -37.01 -52.23
CA ASP A 588 20.64 -37.93 -52.02
C ASP A 588 20.17 -39.39 -52.11
N ASN A 589 18.98 -39.74 -51.59
CA ASN A 589 18.39 -41.07 -51.71
C ASN A 589 18.04 -41.42 -53.17
N ILE A 590 17.40 -40.48 -53.89
CA ILE A 590 17.06 -40.66 -55.30
C ILE A 590 18.35 -40.82 -56.15
N ILE A 591 19.39 -40.06 -55.89
CA ILE A 591 20.70 -40.19 -56.58
C ILE A 591 21.34 -41.58 -56.29
N LYS A 592 21.28 -42.10 -55.05
CA LYS A 592 21.73 -43.43 -54.71
C LYS A 592 20.97 -44.52 -55.47
N GLU A 593 19.66 -44.43 -55.58
CA GLU A 593 18.86 -45.34 -56.30
C GLU A 593 19.14 -45.27 -57.82
N LEU A 594 19.29 -44.07 -58.40
CA LEU A 594 19.72 -43.92 -59.79
C LEU A 594 21.09 -44.57 -60.09
N ARG A 595 22.09 -44.38 -59.22
CA ARG A 595 23.42 -45.01 -59.38
C ARG A 595 23.34 -46.53 -59.29
N ARG A 596 22.51 -47.08 -58.40
CA ARG A 596 22.30 -48.55 -58.29
C ARG A 596 21.65 -49.15 -59.51
N LEU A 597 20.72 -48.38 -60.18
CA LEU A 597 20.09 -48.79 -61.43
C LEU A 597 21.02 -48.61 -62.64
N GLU A 598 22.02 -47.73 -62.59
CA GLU A 598 23.04 -47.62 -63.66
C GLU A 598 24.09 -48.72 -63.55
N GLU A 599 24.44 -49.23 -62.41
CA GLU A 599 25.40 -50.34 -62.22
C GLU A 599 24.85 -51.70 -62.63
N GLU A 600 23.52 -51.93 -62.69
CA GLU A 600 22.87 -53.16 -63.07
C GLU A 600 22.40 -53.15 -64.55
N ARG A 601 23.23 -52.82 -65.53
CA ARG A 601 22.92 -52.78 -66.94
C ARG A 601 22.46 -54.13 -67.50
N ALA A 602 21.17 -54.29 -67.82
CA ALA A 602 20.58 -54.94 -69.03
C ALA A 602 19.10 -55.25 -68.79
N SER A 603 18.14 -54.43 -69.25
CA SER A 603 16.92 -54.78 -69.90
C SER A 603 15.99 -53.55 -70.18
N LYS A 604 15.08 -53.66 -71.16
CA LYS A 604 14.10 -52.62 -71.60
C LYS A 604 13.15 -52.12 -70.46
N GLU A 605 12.95 -52.94 -69.47
CA GLU A 605 12.09 -52.58 -68.30
C GLU A 605 12.72 -51.52 -67.37
N LYS A 606 14.04 -51.40 -67.33
CA LYS A 606 14.76 -50.43 -66.50
C LYS A 606 14.69 -48.99 -66.98
N ASN A 607 14.57 -48.81 -68.35
CA ASN A 607 14.38 -47.46 -68.87
C ASN A 607 13.03 -46.87 -68.47
N GLN A 608 11.98 -47.68 -68.23
CA GLN A 608 10.72 -47.21 -67.67
C GLN A 608 10.82 -46.84 -66.17
N GLN A 609 11.67 -47.55 -65.40
CA GLN A 609 11.87 -47.23 -64.02
C GLN A 609 12.73 -45.98 -63.83
N ILE A 610 13.72 -45.73 -64.66
CA ILE A 610 14.54 -44.53 -64.66
C ILE A 610 13.67 -43.30 -65.08
N GLU A 611 12.76 -43.49 -66.06
CA GLU A 611 11.84 -42.41 -66.45
C GLU A 611 10.77 -42.14 -65.41
N ALA A 612 10.31 -43.14 -64.64
CA ALA A 612 9.43 -42.99 -63.48
C ALA A 612 10.11 -42.24 -62.36
N LEU A 613 11.39 -42.57 -62.01
CA LEU A 613 12.18 -41.86 -61.01
C LEU A 613 12.51 -40.42 -61.44
N ARG A 614 12.81 -40.17 -62.72
CA ARG A 614 12.96 -38.77 -63.20
C ARG A 614 11.65 -37.97 -63.12
N LYS A 615 10.52 -38.62 -63.35
CA LYS A 615 9.18 -38.00 -63.22
C LYS A 615 8.88 -37.73 -61.73
N GLU A 616 9.24 -38.63 -60.86
CA GLU A 616 9.11 -38.46 -59.40
C GLU A 616 10.02 -37.35 -58.88
N LEU A 617 11.28 -37.29 -59.36
CA LEU A 617 12.24 -36.18 -59.03
C LEU A 617 11.73 -34.83 -59.52
N THR A 618 11.10 -34.81 -60.73
CA THR A 618 10.50 -33.55 -61.26
C THR A 618 9.22 -33.18 -60.51
N SER A 619 8.42 -34.14 -60.02
CA SER A 619 7.25 -33.88 -59.21
C SER A 619 7.62 -33.41 -57.78
N THR A 620 8.68 -34.03 -57.18
CA THR A 620 9.19 -33.63 -55.88
C THR A 620 9.88 -32.27 -55.94
N MET A 621 10.65 -31.97 -57.00
CA MET A 621 11.16 -30.58 -57.22
C MET A 621 10.03 -29.61 -57.51
N GLY A 622 8.91 -30.01 -58.13
CA GLY A 622 7.71 -29.18 -58.34
C GLY A 622 6.93 -28.93 -57.04
N SER A 623 6.91 -29.90 -56.12
CA SER A 623 6.26 -29.76 -54.81
C SER A 623 7.14 -29.01 -53.80
N LEU A 624 8.43 -28.95 -54.03
CA LEU A 624 9.43 -28.17 -53.23
C LEU A 624 9.57 -26.71 -53.72
N GLN A 625 8.86 -26.31 -54.79
CA GLN A 625 8.70 -24.87 -55.03
C GLN A 625 7.83 -24.33 -53.88
N PRO A 626 8.43 -23.53 -52.97
CA PRO A 626 7.65 -22.95 -51.92
C PRO A 626 6.53 -22.14 -52.58
N THR A 627 5.30 -22.39 -52.16
CA THR A 627 4.18 -21.49 -52.41
C THR A 627 4.47 -20.18 -51.63
N VAL A 628 5.52 -19.51 -52.06
CA VAL A 628 5.80 -18.09 -51.70
C VAL A 628 4.87 -17.22 -52.55
N LYS A 629 3.61 -17.60 -52.59
CA LYS A 629 2.52 -16.76 -53.03
C LYS A 629 1.73 -16.42 -51.76
N SER A 630 2.21 -15.45 -51.00
CA SER A 630 1.39 -14.48 -50.26
C SER A 630 2.08 -13.85 -49.06
N MET A 631 3.34 -13.49 -49.20
CA MET A 631 3.89 -12.42 -48.34
C MET A 631 4.81 -11.50 -49.16
N ILE A 632 4.44 -11.24 -50.37
CA ILE A 632 4.91 -10.07 -51.10
C ILE A 632 3.82 -9.03 -50.83
N VAL A 633 4.18 -7.98 -50.13
CA VAL A 633 3.48 -6.70 -50.10
C VAL A 633 2.95 -6.46 -51.51
N PRO A 634 1.64 -6.27 -51.74
CA PRO A 634 1.12 -6.04 -53.08
C PRO A 634 1.81 -4.78 -53.59
N LYS A 635 2.69 -4.91 -54.60
CA LYS A 635 3.00 -3.82 -55.49
C LYS A 635 1.70 -3.47 -56.19
N VAL A 636 0.93 -2.60 -55.56
CA VAL A 636 -0.15 -1.91 -56.22
C VAL A 636 0.51 -1.11 -57.32
N ALA A 637 0.26 -1.50 -58.58
CA ALA A 637 0.64 -0.70 -59.71
C ALA A 637 -0.08 0.65 -59.55
N SER A 638 0.64 1.65 -59.03
CA SER A 638 0.13 3.00 -58.92
C SER A 638 0.08 3.57 -60.32
N LYS A 639 -1.12 3.69 -60.90
CA LYS A 639 -1.31 4.66 -61.97
C LYS A 639 -0.89 6.01 -61.40
N GLU A 640 0.15 6.63 -62.01
CA GLU A 640 0.59 7.96 -61.62
C GLU A 640 -0.61 8.90 -61.67
N ILE A 641 -0.86 9.57 -60.56
CA ILE A 641 -1.91 10.58 -60.45
C ILE A 641 -1.32 11.85 -61.09
N THR A 642 -1.90 12.23 -62.22
CA THR A 642 -1.48 13.44 -62.97
C THR A 642 -2.26 14.68 -62.59
N ASP A 643 -3.42 14.54 -61.94
CA ASP A 643 -4.26 15.68 -61.52
C ASP A 643 -4.92 15.46 -60.16
N LEU A 644 -4.57 16.29 -59.20
CA LEU A 644 -5.11 16.41 -57.86
C LEU A 644 -5.64 17.81 -57.62
N LYS A 645 -6.81 17.92 -56.93
CA LYS A 645 -7.40 19.22 -56.57
C LYS A 645 -7.49 19.33 -55.06
N ALA A 646 -7.36 20.55 -54.50
CA ALA A 646 -7.61 20.80 -53.10
C ALA A 646 -9.06 20.39 -52.74
N GLY A 647 -9.22 19.71 -51.61
CA GLY A 647 -10.46 19.13 -51.10
C GLY A 647 -10.71 17.68 -51.51
N GLU A 648 -9.85 17.04 -52.31
CA GLU A 648 -9.99 15.60 -52.66
C GLU A 648 -9.43 14.72 -51.52
N ASP A 649 -10.13 13.60 -51.27
CA ASP A 649 -9.68 12.60 -50.32
C ASP A 649 -8.68 11.63 -51.00
N VAL A 650 -7.52 11.47 -50.37
CA VAL A 650 -6.42 10.63 -50.85
C VAL A 650 -5.95 9.71 -49.73
N ARG A 651 -5.48 8.53 -50.16
CA ARG A 651 -4.77 7.61 -49.22
C ARG A 651 -3.29 7.77 -49.36
N VAL A 652 -2.60 8.00 -48.26
CA VAL A 652 -1.16 8.05 -48.20
C VAL A 652 -0.61 6.63 -48.10
N ILE A 653 0.08 6.19 -49.16
CA ILE A 653 0.51 4.78 -49.35
C ILE A 653 1.49 4.37 -48.27
N THR A 654 2.40 5.26 -47.90
CA THR A 654 3.45 5.02 -46.86
C THR A 654 2.90 4.86 -45.45
N LEU A 655 1.78 5.53 -45.13
CA LEU A 655 1.17 5.51 -43.80
C LEU A 655 -0.11 4.66 -43.76
N ASN A 656 -0.61 4.23 -44.93
CA ASN A 656 -1.89 3.52 -45.10
C ASN A 656 -3.09 4.23 -44.43
N GLN A 657 -3.06 5.57 -44.43
CA GLN A 657 -4.08 6.44 -43.82
C GLN A 657 -4.72 7.35 -44.89
N GLU A 658 -5.99 7.67 -44.66
CA GLU A 658 -6.73 8.59 -45.51
C GLU A 658 -6.59 10.02 -45.02
N GLY A 659 -6.39 10.96 -45.92
CA GLY A 659 -6.31 12.37 -45.65
C GLY A 659 -6.91 13.21 -46.76
N THR A 660 -7.18 14.48 -46.47
CA THR A 660 -7.75 15.43 -47.43
C THR A 660 -6.66 16.35 -47.94
N VAL A 661 -6.62 16.57 -49.27
CA VAL A 661 -5.65 17.48 -49.90
C VAL A 661 -6.00 18.93 -49.57
N VAL A 662 -5.10 19.64 -48.93
CA VAL A 662 -5.28 21.06 -48.54
C VAL A 662 -4.81 22.00 -49.62
N SER A 663 -3.66 21.71 -50.26
CA SER A 663 -3.11 22.49 -51.37
C SER A 663 -2.26 21.59 -52.27
N VAL A 664 -2.13 21.98 -53.55
CA VAL A 664 -1.38 21.22 -54.56
C VAL A 664 -0.39 22.14 -55.28
N ASP A 665 0.88 21.77 -55.26
CA ASP A 665 1.92 22.41 -56.08
C ASP A 665 2.20 21.56 -57.32
N LYS A 666 1.62 21.98 -58.49
CA LYS A 666 1.77 21.26 -59.75
C LYS A 666 3.17 21.31 -60.33
N ASN A 667 3.97 22.33 -59.99
CA ASN A 667 5.30 22.49 -60.52
C ASN A 667 6.31 21.56 -59.83
N LYS A 668 6.11 21.31 -58.53
CA LYS A 668 6.96 20.39 -57.73
C LYS A 668 6.37 18.96 -57.66
N LYS A 669 5.14 18.72 -58.18
CA LYS A 669 4.41 17.45 -58.11
C LYS A 669 4.23 17.00 -56.65
N GLU A 670 3.95 17.93 -55.74
CA GLU A 670 3.73 17.72 -54.33
C GLU A 670 2.35 18.24 -53.90
N ALA A 671 1.75 17.61 -52.89
CA ALA A 671 0.49 18.05 -52.30
C ALA A 671 0.62 18.08 -50.77
N VAL A 672 0.03 19.10 -50.14
CA VAL A 672 -0.15 19.14 -48.68
C VAL A 672 -1.42 18.40 -48.35
N VAL A 673 -1.28 17.30 -47.63
CA VAL A 673 -2.37 16.44 -47.19
C VAL A 673 -2.55 16.56 -45.70
N GLN A 674 -3.77 16.77 -45.27
CA GLN A 674 -4.15 16.78 -43.86
C GLN A 674 -4.65 15.40 -43.46
N ILE A 675 -3.95 14.79 -42.48
CA ILE A 675 -4.32 13.49 -41.89
C ILE A 675 -4.62 13.76 -40.39
N GLY A 676 -5.89 13.75 -40.02
CA GLY A 676 -6.33 14.16 -38.69
C GLY A 676 -5.91 15.62 -38.37
N ILE A 677 -5.10 15.86 -37.35
CA ILE A 677 -4.62 17.19 -36.98
C ILE A 677 -3.25 17.57 -37.61
N MET A 678 -2.60 16.65 -38.32
CA MET A 678 -1.29 16.90 -38.95
C MET A 678 -1.42 17.24 -40.43
N LYS A 679 -0.61 18.23 -40.89
CA LYS A 679 -0.44 18.57 -42.28
C LYS A 679 0.95 18.13 -42.76
N MET A 680 0.99 17.35 -43.86
CA MET A 680 2.25 16.84 -44.41
C MET A 680 2.34 17.14 -45.90
N THR A 681 3.50 17.56 -46.39
CA THR A 681 3.77 17.73 -47.82
C THR A 681 4.32 16.41 -48.35
N LEU A 682 3.62 15.83 -49.31
CA LEU A 682 3.94 14.52 -49.88
C LEU A 682 3.94 14.56 -51.41
N PRO A 683 4.88 13.84 -52.07
CA PRO A 683 4.92 13.74 -53.52
C PRO A 683 3.73 12.93 -54.02
N PHE A 684 3.23 13.25 -55.21
CA PHE A 684 2.07 12.57 -55.85
C PHE A 684 2.21 11.04 -55.92
N LYS A 685 3.45 10.56 -56.05
CA LYS A 685 3.75 9.10 -56.08
C LYS A 685 3.38 8.37 -54.79
N SER A 686 3.29 9.09 -53.70
CA SER A 686 2.95 8.54 -52.37
C SER A 686 1.46 8.63 -52.04
N LEU A 687 0.64 9.11 -52.99
CA LEU A 687 -0.78 9.35 -52.82
C LEU A 687 -1.61 8.46 -53.75
N GLN A 688 -2.79 8.04 -53.33
CA GLN A 688 -3.77 7.28 -54.14
C GLN A 688 -5.15 7.91 -54.00
N LYS A 689 -5.86 8.22 -55.12
CA LYS A 689 -7.22 8.73 -55.05
C LYS A 689 -8.19 7.68 -54.48
N VAL A 690 -9.02 8.07 -53.53
CA VAL A 690 -10.08 7.24 -52.97
C VAL A 690 -11.39 7.55 -53.73
N LYS A 691 -11.91 6.59 -54.47
CA LYS A 691 -13.27 6.70 -55.07
C LYS A 691 -14.31 6.45 -53.98
N LYS A 692 -15.16 7.43 -53.71
CA LYS A 692 -16.32 7.25 -52.81
C LYS A 692 -17.35 6.33 -53.46
N ASP A 693 -17.33 5.05 -53.10
CA ASP A 693 -18.56 4.26 -53.18
C ASP A 693 -19.31 4.48 -51.85
N VAL A 694 -20.48 5.06 -51.97
CA VAL A 694 -21.39 5.33 -50.87
C VAL A 694 -21.95 4.00 -50.35
N LYS A 695 -21.17 3.33 -49.52
CA LYS A 695 -21.66 2.33 -48.54
C LYS A 695 -20.95 2.58 -47.20
N LYS A 696 -21.73 3.00 -46.21
CA LYS A 696 -21.32 3.16 -44.82
C LYS A 696 -20.70 1.85 -44.32
N THR A 697 -19.38 1.73 -44.28
CA THR A 697 -18.68 0.64 -43.64
C THR A 697 -18.06 1.20 -42.38
N VAL A 698 -18.68 0.88 -41.25
CA VAL A 698 -18.15 1.14 -39.91
C VAL A 698 -16.83 0.36 -39.78
N THR A 699 -15.74 1.04 -39.55
CA THR A 699 -14.40 0.44 -39.42
C THR A 699 -14.31 -0.52 -38.24
N LYS A 700 -13.53 -1.59 -38.36
CA LYS A 700 -13.31 -2.63 -37.33
C LYS A 700 -12.88 -2.09 -35.97
N SER A 701 -12.24 -0.92 -35.93
CA SER A 701 -11.82 -0.25 -34.68
C SER A 701 -13.01 0.27 -33.85
N THR A 702 -14.03 0.84 -34.53
CA THR A 702 -15.26 1.30 -33.87
C THR A 702 -16.11 0.12 -33.37
N ARG A 703 -16.05 -1.03 -34.06
CA ARG A 703 -16.71 -2.26 -33.60
C ARG A 703 -16.10 -2.87 -32.36
N ASN A 704 -14.80 -2.70 -32.11
CA ASN A 704 -14.13 -3.18 -30.91
C ASN A 704 -14.40 -2.27 -29.68
N ILE A 705 -14.53 -0.96 -29.89
CA ILE A 705 -14.93 -0.01 -28.83
C ILE A 705 -16.40 -0.23 -28.46
N ILE A 706 -17.26 -0.51 -29.45
CA ILE A 706 -18.69 -0.85 -29.24
C ILE A 706 -18.79 -2.21 -28.50
N LYS A 707 -17.98 -3.22 -28.85
CA LYS A 707 -18.00 -4.52 -28.17
C LYS A 707 -17.47 -4.47 -26.71
N SER A 708 -16.54 -3.57 -26.38
CA SER A 708 -16.03 -3.43 -25.00
C SER A 708 -17.01 -2.67 -24.09
N LYS A 709 -17.86 -1.81 -24.62
CA LYS A 709 -18.92 -1.14 -23.86
C LYS A 709 -20.23 -1.93 -23.79
N SER A 710 -20.55 -2.73 -24.81
CA SER A 710 -21.80 -3.51 -24.85
C SER A 710 -21.87 -4.68 -23.86
N GLY A 711 -20.74 -5.08 -23.25
CA GLY A 711 -20.71 -6.13 -22.22
C GLY A 711 -21.16 -5.72 -20.84
N ASN A 712 -21.33 -4.41 -20.57
CA ASN A 712 -21.58 -3.90 -19.20
C ASN A 712 -22.84 -3.03 -19.04
N VAL A 713 -23.58 -2.73 -20.12
CA VAL A 713 -24.82 -1.94 -20.01
C VAL A 713 -25.99 -2.87 -19.69
N LYS A 714 -26.55 -2.71 -18.48
CA LYS A 714 -27.74 -3.48 -18.06
C LYS A 714 -28.96 -3.05 -18.90
N SER A 715 -29.87 -3.98 -19.16
CA SER A 715 -31.15 -3.72 -19.87
C SER A 715 -32.17 -2.96 -19.02
N GLU A 716 -31.84 -2.63 -17.78
CA GLU A 716 -32.70 -1.90 -16.84
C GLU A 716 -31.92 -0.88 -16.02
N VAL A 717 -32.59 0.23 -15.68
CA VAL A 717 -32.09 1.27 -14.77
C VAL A 717 -33.11 1.50 -13.64
N ASP A 718 -32.62 1.54 -12.40
CA ASP A 718 -33.47 1.75 -11.21
C ASP A 718 -33.29 3.17 -10.65
N LEU A 719 -34.35 3.92 -10.65
CA LEU A 719 -34.41 5.35 -10.24
C LEU A 719 -35.15 5.54 -8.93
N ARG A 720 -35.54 4.47 -8.24
CA ARG A 720 -36.29 4.57 -6.98
C ARG A 720 -35.43 5.26 -5.92
N GLY A 721 -36.01 6.25 -5.25
CA GLY A 721 -35.33 7.02 -4.20
C GLY A 721 -34.55 8.24 -4.72
N MET A 722 -34.43 8.45 -6.02
CA MET A 722 -33.80 9.64 -6.61
C MET A 722 -34.78 10.81 -6.66
N ASN A 723 -34.24 12.04 -6.63
CA ASN A 723 -35.04 13.20 -6.96
C ASN A 723 -35.23 13.34 -8.49
N LEU A 724 -36.14 14.21 -8.95
CA LEU A 724 -36.48 14.30 -10.37
C LEU A 724 -35.29 14.75 -11.24
N GLU A 725 -34.48 15.67 -10.78
CA GLU A 725 -33.34 16.21 -11.54
C GLU A 725 -32.22 15.16 -11.68
N GLU A 726 -31.91 14.43 -10.63
CA GLU A 726 -30.95 13.31 -10.66
C GLU A 726 -31.42 12.19 -11.56
N ALA A 727 -32.71 11.81 -11.50
CA ALA A 727 -33.29 10.78 -12.32
C ALA A 727 -33.24 11.15 -13.82
N ILE A 728 -33.42 12.43 -14.15
CA ILE A 728 -33.32 12.94 -15.52
C ILE A 728 -31.92 12.74 -16.08
N MET A 729 -30.90 13.19 -15.35
CA MET A 729 -29.49 13.06 -15.79
C MET A 729 -29.07 11.60 -15.95
N GLU A 730 -29.51 10.75 -15.03
CA GLU A 730 -29.16 9.30 -15.10
C GLU A 730 -29.85 8.61 -16.27
N VAL A 731 -31.11 8.94 -16.57
CA VAL A 731 -31.84 8.38 -17.72
C VAL A 731 -31.28 8.87 -19.04
N GLU A 732 -30.93 10.13 -19.22
CA GLU A 732 -30.31 10.63 -20.44
C GLU A 732 -28.99 9.92 -20.73
N LYS A 733 -28.12 9.82 -19.74
CA LYS A 733 -26.86 9.09 -19.85
C LYS A 733 -27.08 7.62 -20.17
N TYR A 734 -28.01 6.97 -19.46
CA TYR A 734 -28.31 5.55 -19.66
C TYR A 734 -28.86 5.27 -21.05
N LEU A 735 -29.76 6.12 -21.61
CA LEU A 735 -30.31 5.99 -22.96
C LEU A 735 -29.24 6.16 -24.05
N ASP A 736 -28.28 7.07 -23.87
CA ASP A 736 -27.15 7.23 -24.76
C ASP A 736 -26.24 5.97 -24.74
N ASP A 737 -25.91 5.45 -23.56
CA ASP A 737 -25.11 4.23 -23.39
C ASP A 737 -25.84 2.98 -23.94
N ALA A 738 -27.14 2.85 -23.67
CA ALA A 738 -27.98 1.76 -24.16
C ALA A 738 -28.14 1.77 -25.71
N TYR A 739 -28.30 2.95 -26.31
CA TYR A 739 -28.33 3.12 -27.76
C TYR A 739 -26.99 2.76 -28.40
N VAL A 740 -25.86 3.19 -27.83
CA VAL A 740 -24.52 2.82 -28.30
C VAL A 740 -24.25 1.33 -28.13
N ALA A 741 -24.80 0.71 -27.08
CA ALA A 741 -24.72 -0.73 -26.83
C ALA A 741 -25.62 -1.56 -27.77
N GLY A 742 -26.53 -0.91 -28.53
CA GLY A 742 -27.44 -1.57 -29.50
C GLY A 742 -28.59 -2.31 -28.84
N LEU A 743 -29.04 -1.89 -27.65
CA LEU A 743 -30.20 -2.45 -26.98
C LEU A 743 -31.47 -1.97 -27.73
N GLU A 744 -32.38 -2.90 -28.03
CA GLU A 744 -33.64 -2.56 -28.71
C GLU A 744 -34.69 -2.06 -27.70
N ASN A 745 -34.76 -2.67 -26.52
CA ASN A 745 -35.68 -2.30 -25.45
C ASN A 745 -34.93 -2.16 -24.12
N VAL A 746 -35.32 -1.14 -23.37
CA VAL A 746 -34.77 -0.90 -22.03
C VAL A 746 -35.86 -0.62 -21.01
N THR A 747 -35.62 -0.97 -19.76
CA THR A 747 -36.60 -0.88 -18.68
C THR A 747 -36.16 0.22 -17.70
N ILE A 748 -37.06 1.17 -17.44
CA ILE A 748 -36.83 2.25 -16.47
C ILE A 748 -37.76 2.03 -15.27
N ILE A 749 -37.17 1.78 -14.10
CA ILE A 749 -37.89 1.51 -12.85
C ILE A 749 -37.93 2.81 -12.03
N HIS A 750 -39.08 3.44 -11.95
CA HIS A 750 -39.31 4.71 -11.23
C HIS A 750 -40.20 4.56 -9.97
N GLY A 751 -40.76 3.37 -9.76
CA GLY A 751 -41.67 3.09 -8.64
C GLY A 751 -43.06 3.70 -8.84
N ILE A 752 -43.98 3.41 -7.89
CA ILE A 752 -45.35 3.86 -7.97
C ILE A 752 -45.59 5.19 -7.21
N GLY A 753 -44.80 5.52 -6.20
CA GLY A 753 -44.76 6.72 -5.34
C GLY A 753 -45.84 7.79 -5.62
N THR A 754 -45.48 9.06 -5.47
CA THR A 754 -46.34 10.22 -5.74
C THR A 754 -46.59 10.49 -7.23
N GLY A 755 -45.95 9.75 -8.13
CA GLY A 755 -46.09 9.89 -9.59
C GLY A 755 -45.18 10.99 -10.21
N VAL A 756 -44.48 11.76 -9.42
CA VAL A 756 -43.61 12.87 -9.87
C VAL A 756 -42.52 12.39 -10.86
N LEU A 757 -41.83 11.31 -10.52
CA LEU A 757 -40.80 10.73 -11.41
C LEU A 757 -41.43 10.21 -12.72
N LYS A 758 -42.58 9.56 -12.64
CA LYS A 758 -43.25 9.02 -13.83
C LYS A 758 -43.65 10.13 -14.80
N SER A 759 -44.30 11.22 -14.33
CA SER A 759 -44.72 12.34 -15.17
C SER A 759 -43.52 13.11 -15.75
N GLY A 760 -42.50 13.41 -14.91
CA GLY A 760 -41.31 14.13 -15.38
C GLY A 760 -40.50 13.37 -16.42
N LEU A 761 -40.39 12.05 -16.25
CA LEU A 761 -39.66 11.19 -17.19
C LEU A 761 -40.41 11.02 -18.52
N GLN A 762 -41.75 11.00 -18.52
CA GLN A 762 -42.52 10.87 -19.75
C GLN A 762 -42.25 12.01 -20.74
N ASP A 763 -42.09 13.24 -20.24
CA ASP A 763 -41.83 14.40 -21.12
C ASP A 763 -40.44 14.37 -21.72
N ILE A 764 -39.45 13.89 -21.01
CA ILE A 764 -38.07 13.76 -21.46
C ILE A 764 -37.91 12.63 -22.45
N LEU A 765 -38.53 11.47 -22.17
CA LEU A 765 -38.51 10.32 -23.08
C LEU A 765 -39.16 10.63 -24.41
N ARG A 766 -40.20 11.50 -24.46
CA ARG A 766 -40.79 11.97 -25.69
C ARG A 766 -39.89 12.87 -26.53
N ARG A 767 -39.00 13.63 -25.89
CA ARG A 767 -38.10 14.58 -26.56
C ARG A 767 -36.73 13.95 -26.90
N ASN A 768 -36.41 12.78 -26.35
CA ASN A 768 -35.11 12.15 -26.56
C ASN A 768 -35.00 11.58 -27.99
N ARG A 769 -33.90 11.94 -28.64
CA ARG A 769 -33.61 11.54 -30.04
C ARG A 769 -33.45 10.05 -30.27
N HIS A 770 -33.10 9.29 -29.28
CA HIS A 770 -32.82 7.85 -29.33
C HIS A 770 -34.04 6.99 -29.04
N VAL A 771 -35.10 7.57 -28.52
CA VAL A 771 -36.35 6.88 -28.18
C VAL A 771 -37.27 6.81 -29.41
N LYS A 772 -37.71 5.59 -29.71
CA LYS A 772 -38.70 5.30 -30.78
C LYS A 772 -40.13 5.29 -30.22
N SER A 773 -40.34 4.62 -29.11
CA SER A 773 -41.63 4.56 -28.41
C SER A 773 -41.45 4.26 -26.93
N GLN A 774 -42.48 4.61 -26.13
CA GLN A 774 -42.50 4.28 -24.69
C GLN A 774 -43.88 3.77 -24.30
N ARG A 775 -43.92 2.83 -23.34
CA ARG A 775 -45.16 2.29 -22.77
C ARG A 775 -44.99 1.99 -21.29
N ALA A 776 -46.07 1.97 -20.52
CA ALA A 776 -46.04 1.43 -19.18
C ALA A 776 -45.81 -0.07 -19.17
N GLY A 777 -45.11 -0.59 -18.16
CA GLY A 777 -44.91 -2.01 -17.96
C GLY A 777 -46.21 -2.77 -17.76
N GLN A 778 -46.30 -4.00 -18.26
CA GLN A 778 -47.38 -4.94 -17.96
C GLN A 778 -47.21 -5.49 -16.51
N TYR A 779 -48.24 -6.18 -16.03
CA TYR A 779 -48.26 -6.72 -14.64
C TYR A 779 -47.04 -7.63 -14.35
N SER A 780 -46.61 -8.40 -15.32
CA SER A 780 -45.42 -9.25 -15.29
C SER A 780 -44.07 -8.49 -15.45
N GLU A 781 -44.09 -7.23 -15.87
CA GLU A 781 -42.91 -6.38 -16.09
C GLU A 781 -42.72 -5.31 -15.02
N GLY A 782 -43.45 -5.36 -13.90
CA GLY A 782 -43.40 -4.40 -12.79
C GLY A 782 -44.56 -3.37 -12.76
N GLY A 783 -45.51 -3.48 -13.69
CA GLY A 783 -46.78 -2.73 -13.69
C GLY A 783 -46.59 -1.20 -13.84
N ALA A 784 -47.39 -0.44 -13.08
CA ALA A 784 -47.42 1.04 -13.18
C ALA A 784 -46.14 1.75 -12.67
N GLY A 785 -45.22 1.01 -12.00
CA GLY A 785 -43.96 1.51 -11.47
C GLY A 785 -42.81 1.45 -12.46
N VAL A 786 -43.04 0.99 -13.69
CA VAL A 786 -42.02 0.75 -14.70
C VAL A 786 -42.44 1.33 -16.05
N THR A 787 -41.49 1.91 -16.77
CA THR A 787 -41.67 2.35 -18.16
C THR A 787 -40.72 1.59 -19.09
N ILE A 788 -41.26 0.93 -20.11
CA ILE A 788 -40.48 0.25 -21.14
C ILE A 788 -40.28 1.22 -22.32
N VAL A 789 -39.02 1.38 -22.71
CA VAL A 789 -38.61 2.28 -23.77
C VAL A 789 -38.01 1.46 -24.91
N THR A 790 -38.52 1.63 -26.11
CA THR A 790 -37.96 1.07 -27.34
C THR A 790 -37.05 2.12 -28.00
N LEU A 791 -35.80 1.74 -28.25
CA LEU A 791 -34.81 2.62 -28.88
C LEU A 791 -34.88 2.51 -30.42
N LYS A 792 -34.37 3.53 -31.13
CA LYS A 792 -34.40 3.61 -32.61
C LYS A 792 -33.35 2.72 -33.26
#